data_e2d269bbd48cc8ac03100d0946e41a04
#
_entry.id   e2d269bbd48cc8ac03100d0946e41a04
#
_cell.length_a   1.000
_cell.length_b   1.000
_cell.length_c   1.000
_cell.angle_alpha   90.00
_cell.angle_beta   90.00
_cell.angle_gamma   90.00
#
_symmetry.space_group_name_H-M   'P 1'
#
loop_
_entity.id
_entity.type
_entity.pdbx_description
1 polymer ?
#
loop_
_entity_poly.entity_id
_entity_poly.type
_entity_poly.pdbx_seq_one_letter_code
_entity_poly.pdbx_strand_id
1 'polypeptide(L)'
;MKNGFLKVCTLSPALRVADCAYNTQETIAAMQQAAQDGAALAVFPELGLTGYTCSDLFLQQPLLDAAEQGLRDILRASETLELVAVVGLPVRVDGALYNCAAVVCHGALLGLVPKTHLPNYAEFYELRHFTPAPAETRSVTLCGASVPFGTDLLFRCREMPDFCLGVEICEDLWAPLPPSTRHALAGATVLANLSASDETVGKAEYRRQLVGQQSARLLSAYLYADAGHGESTTDMVFAAHDLICENGALLAEAKPFGTGRAEAVLDLGRMQCERRRSTTFCPNAAGHTTVPFSMPLHETALTRPVSPTPFVPSDAAARAERCELILEIQADGLAKRLEHAHARTAVLGISGGLDSCLALLVAVRAMKRLQRPMQDILAVTMPCFGTTKRTRSNAEILCQELGVQFTEISITNTVRSHFADIGQSESVLDVTFENGQARVRTLELMDLANRTGGLVVGTGDLSELALGWATYNGDHMSMYGVNAGVPKTLVRHIVRYEADTAQSSALRRVLLDILDTPVSPELLPATETGEIAQQTESLVGPYELHDFYLYYVLRFGFGPEKIYRLAQAAFAGKYPAETLLHWLKNFYRRFFIQQFKRSCLPDGPKVGSVTLSPRGDWRMPSDACAAVWQAELEKLH
;
A
#
# COMPACT_ATOMS: atom_id res chain seq x y z
N MET A 1 -9.85 -0.07 -17.16
CA MET A 1 -9.01 1.10 -16.78
C MET A 1 -9.71 2.10 -15.84
N LYS A 2 -10.97 1.86 -15.50
CA LYS A 2 -11.71 2.67 -14.50
C LYS A 2 -10.99 2.72 -13.15
N ASN A 3 -11.00 3.85 -12.47
CA ASN A 3 -10.33 4.13 -11.19
C ASN A 3 -8.79 4.01 -11.22
N GLY A 4 -8.15 4.09 -12.40
CA GLY A 4 -6.69 4.02 -12.55
C GLY A 4 -6.11 2.61 -12.54
N PHE A 5 -6.94 1.57 -12.69
CA PHE A 5 -6.46 0.19 -12.80
C PHE A 5 -6.16 -0.18 -14.25
N LEU A 6 -4.98 -0.74 -14.49
CA LEU A 6 -4.47 -1.11 -15.81
C LEU A 6 -3.96 -2.55 -15.80
N LYS A 7 -4.56 -3.46 -16.58
CA LYS A 7 -4.01 -4.80 -16.76
C LYS A 7 -2.86 -4.75 -17.75
N VAL A 8 -1.73 -5.34 -17.41
CA VAL A 8 -0.50 -5.38 -18.21
C VAL A 8 0.10 -6.78 -18.21
N CYS A 9 0.90 -7.08 -19.23
CA CYS A 9 1.66 -8.32 -19.28
C CYS A 9 3.05 -8.13 -19.90
N THR A 10 3.97 -9.01 -19.54
CA THR A 10 5.22 -9.30 -20.23
C THR A 10 5.11 -10.67 -20.86
N LEU A 11 5.61 -10.80 -22.07
CA LEU A 11 5.40 -11.99 -22.91
C LEU A 11 6.70 -12.34 -23.64
N SER A 12 7.25 -13.50 -23.36
CA SER A 12 8.48 -14.04 -23.97
C SER A 12 8.16 -15.33 -24.73
N PRO A 13 7.50 -15.22 -25.92
CA PRO A 13 7.16 -16.39 -26.71
C PRO A 13 8.42 -17.13 -27.18
N ALA A 14 8.28 -18.42 -27.46
CA ALA A 14 9.34 -19.19 -28.07
C ALA A 14 9.69 -18.61 -29.45
N LEU A 15 10.96 -18.55 -29.76
CA LEU A 15 11.44 -18.01 -31.03
C LEU A 15 12.36 -19.00 -31.78
N ARG A 16 12.72 -18.65 -33.00
CA ARG A 16 13.76 -19.31 -33.80
C ARG A 16 14.71 -18.23 -34.29
N VAL A 17 16.00 -18.40 -34.00
CA VAL A 17 17.02 -17.44 -34.41
C VAL A 17 16.98 -17.22 -35.93
N ALA A 18 16.87 -15.96 -36.37
CA ALA A 18 16.77 -15.49 -37.76
C ALA A 18 15.51 -15.94 -38.54
N ASP A 19 14.54 -16.62 -37.90
CA ASP A 19 13.26 -16.95 -38.53
C ASP A 19 12.19 -15.87 -38.21
N CYS A 20 12.33 -14.70 -38.80
CA CYS A 20 11.45 -13.55 -38.55
C CYS A 20 9.97 -13.87 -38.80
N ALA A 21 9.65 -14.73 -39.77
CA ALA A 21 8.27 -15.09 -40.09
C ALA A 21 7.63 -15.88 -38.93
N TYR A 22 8.32 -16.88 -38.42
CA TYR A 22 7.87 -17.66 -37.27
C TYR A 22 7.74 -16.75 -36.00
N ASN A 23 8.78 -15.98 -35.69
CA ASN A 23 8.81 -15.11 -34.52
C ASN A 23 7.69 -14.06 -34.55
N THR A 24 7.39 -13.51 -35.74
CA THR A 24 6.27 -12.58 -35.93
C THR A 24 4.92 -13.25 -35.66
N GLN A 25 4.71 -14.48 -36.12
CA GLN A 25 3.46 -15.22 -35.89
C GLN A 25 3.26 -15.51 -34.40
N GLU A 26 4.29 -15.95 -33.68
CA GLU A 26 4.23 -16.17 -32.22
C GLU A 26 3.96 -14.86 -31.46
N THR A 27 4.60 -13.77 -31.86
CA THR A 27 4.36 -12.44 -31.28
C THR A 27 2.90 -12.00 -31.50
N ILE A 28 2.37 -12.15 -32.71
CA ILE A 28 0.96 -11.81 -33.03
C ILE A 28 0.00 -12.67 -32.21
N ALA A 29 0.23 -13.99 -32.13
CA ALA A 29 -0.60 -14.88 -31.34
C ALA A 29 -0.61 -14.50 -29.85
N ALA A 30 0.56 -14.17 -29.29
CA ALA A 30 0.68 -13.72 -27.90
C ALA A 30 -0.01 -12.35 -27.68
N MET A 31 0.09 -11.40 -28.61
CA MET A 31 -0.62 -10.12 -28.57
C MET A 31 -2.15 -10.30 -28.57
N GLN A 32 -2.65 -11.15 -29.47
CA GLN A 32 -4.08 -11.45 -29.57
C GLN A 32 -4.63 -12.08 -28.30
N GLN A 33 -3.90 -13.04 -27.72
CA GLN A 33 -4.27 -13.64 -26.46
C GLN A 33 -4.26 -12.63 -25.31
N ALA A 34 -3.24 -11.77 -25.22
CA ALA A 34 -3.16 -10.72 -24.19
C ALA A 34 -4.34 -9.74 -24.29
N ALA A 35 -4.72 -9.33 -25.50
CA ALA A 35 -5.86 -8.47 -25.72
C ALA A 35 -7.19 -9.16 -25.33
N GLN A 36 -7.37 -10.44 -25.67
CA GLN A 36 -8.53 -11.24 -25.25
C GLN A 36 -8.62 -11.36 -23.73
N ASP A 37 -7.48 -11.48 -23.06
CA ASP A 37 -7.39 -11.52 -21.59
C ASP A 37 -7.59 -10.14 -20.95
N GLY A 38 -7.77 -9.08 -21.75
CA GLY A 38 -8.04 -7.71 -21.32
C GLY A 38 -6.79 -6.93 -20.87
N ALA A 39 -5.60 -7.31 -21.32
CA ALA A 39 -4.40 -6.51 -21.13
C ALA A 39 -4.44 -5.25 -22.01
N ALA A 40 -4.04 -4.12 -21.48
CA ALA A 40 -3.92 -2.85 -22.18
C ALA A 40 -2.48 -2.55 -22.66
N LEU A 41 -1.51 -3.28 -22.12
CA LEU A 41 -0.09 -3.18 -22.49
C LEU A 41 0.53 -4.58 -22.49
N ALA A 42 1.24 -4.91 -23.57
CA ALA A 42 2.10 -6.08 -23.67
C ALA A 42 3.53 -5.67 -24.04
N VAL A 43 4.50 -6.18 -23.30
CA VAL A 43 5.93 -5.93 -23.53
C VAL A 43 6.60 -7.25 -23.93
N PHE A 44 7.36 -7.21 -25.02
CA PHE A 44 8.08 -8.35 -25.59
C PHE A 44 9.59 -8.18 -25.38
N PRO A 45 10.40 -9.25 -25.54
CA PRO A 45 11.85 -9.19 -25.37
C PRO A 45 12.57 -8.33 -26.42
N GLU A 46 13.79 -7.96 -26.08
CA GLU A 46 14.76 -7.31 -26.96
C GLU A 46 15.01 -8.15 -28.21
N LEU A 47 14.99 -7.50 -29.40
CA LEU A 47 15.23 -8.14 -30.70
C LEU A 47 14.36 -9.39 -30.97
N GLY A 48 13.19 -9.50 -30.33
CA GLY A 48 12.33 -10.68 -30.36
C GLY A 48 11.86 -11.08 -31.77
N LEU A 49 11.83 -10.15 -32.75
CA LEU A 49 11.46 -10.50 -34.15
C LEU A 49 12.56 -11.25 -34.88
N THR A 50 13.81 -11.12 -34.49
CA THR A 50 14.95 -11.81 -35.10
C THR A 50 15.53 -12.91 -34.23
N GLY A 51 15.41 -12.77 -32.93
CA GLY A 51 16.26 -13.33 -31.89
C GLY A 51 17.45 -12.42 -31.62
N TYR A 52 17.86 -12.36 -30.36
CA TYR A 52 19.02 -11.57 -29.91
C TYR A 52 20.35 -12.17 -30.41
N THR A 53 20.41 -13.49 -30.49
CA THR A 53 21.65 -14.24 -30.79
C THR A 53 21.94 -14.41 -32.28
N CYS A 54 21.46 -13.52 -33.14
CA CYS A 54 21.72 -13.54 -34.57
C CYS A 54 23.16 -13.22 -34.98
N SER A 55 23.96 -12.62 -34.08
CA SER A 55 25.39 -12.29 -34.34
C SER A 55 25.58 -11.55 -35.69
N ASP A 56 26.55 -11.93 -36.50
CA ASP A 56 26.87 -11.28 -37.78
C ASP A 56 25.75 -11.37 -38.83
N LEU A 57 24.67 -12.16 -38.58
CA LEU A 57 23.49 -12.14 -39.44
C LEU A 57 22.78 -10.77 -39.39
N PHE A 58 22.94 -9.98 -38.35
CA PHE A 58 22.46 -8.59 -38.34
C PHE A 58 23.04 -7.71 -39.43
N LEU A 59 24.15 -8.09 -40.03
CA LEU A 59 24.76 -7.40 -41.19
C LEU A 59 24.16 -7.84 -42.52
N GLN A 60 23.24 -8.81 -42.52
CA GLN A 60 22.64 -9.38 -43.74
C GLN A 60 21.30 -8.69 -44.05
N GLN A 61 21.24 -8.12 -45.28
CA GLN A 61 20.06 -7.39 -45.75
C GLN A 61 18.75 -8.20 -45.65
N PRO A 62 18.72 -9.52 -46.03
CA PRO A 62 17.49 -10.31 -45.95
C PRO A 62 16.89 -10.41 -44.55
N LEU A 63 17.74 -10.47 -43.46
CA LEU A 63 17.27 -10.50 -42.08
C LEU A 63 16.58 -9.19 -41.70
N LEU A 64 17.19 -8.06 -42.09
CA LEU A 64 16.66 -6.73 -41.76
C LEU A 64 15.35 -6.45 -42.51
N ASP A 65 15.25 -6.87 -43.78
CA ASP A 65 14.02 -6.74 -44.57
C ASP A 65 12.89 -7.63 -44.01
N ALA A 66 13.23 -8.86 -43.53
CA ALA A 66 12.29 -9.75 -42.91
C ALA A 66 11.80 -9.22 -41.57
N ALA A 67 12.68 -8.61 -40.76
CA ALA A 67 12.29 -7.97 -39.47
C ALA A 67 11.34 -6.79 -39.68
N GLU A 68 11.61 -5.94 -40.71
CA GLU A 68 10.71 -4.84 -41.05
C GLU A 68 9.36 -5.35 -41.58
N GLN A 69 9.36 -6.44 -42.40
CA GLN A 69 8.13 -7.08 -42.84
C GLN A 69 7.33 -7.64 -41.64
N GLY A 70 7.99 -8.26 -40.68
CA GLY A 70 7.36 -8.71 -39.44
C GLY A 70 6.69 -7.56 -38.65
N LEU A 71 7.33 -6.40 -38.57
CA LEU A 71 6.70 -5.21 -37.97
C LEU A 71 5.45 -4.76 -38.75
N ARG A 72 5.46 -4.79 -40.10
CA ARG A 72 4.25 -4.48 -40.90
C ARG A 72 3.11 -5.45 -40.60
N ASP A 73 3.41 -6.72 -40.41
CA ASP A 73 2.40 -7.73 -40.10
C ASP A 73 1.83 -7.55 -38.71
N ILE A 74 2.67 -7.17 -37.70
CA ILE A 74 2.24 -6.80 -36.36
C ILE A 74 1.35 -5.55 -36.38
N LEU A 75 1.73 -4.51 -37.11
CA LEU A 75 0.90 -3.32 -37.26
C LEU A 75 -0.50 -3.69 -37.79
N ARG A 76 -0.57 -4.49 -38.86
CA ARG A 76 -1.84 -4.95 -39.44
C ARG A 76 -2.65 -5.79 -38.40
N ALA A 77 -2.01 -6.71 -37.70
CA ALA A 77 -2.67 -7.53 -36.70
C ALA A 77 -3.19 -6.71 -35.50
N SER A 78 -2.56 -5.59 -35.20
CA SER A 78 -2.92 -4.71 -34.08
C SER A 78 -4.10 -3.75 -34.40
N GLU A 79 -4.55 -3.64 -35.64
CA GLU A 79 -5.61 -2.68 -36.05
C GLU A 79 -6.89 -2.81 -35.21
N THR A 80 -7.26 -4.02 -34.84
CA THR A 80 -8.48 -4.33 -34.08
C THR A 80 -8.23 -4.62 -32.60
N LEU A 81 -6.97 -4.57 -32.13
CA LEU A 81 -6.64 -4.90 -30.76
C LEU A 81 -6.62 -3.65 -29.86
N GLU A 82 -7.30 -3.70 -28.76
CA GLU A 82 -7.28 -2.65 -27.73
C GLU A 82 -6.07 -2.82 -26.81
N LEU A 83 -4.87 -2.77 -27.39
CA LEU A 83 -3.60 -3.09 -26.75
C LEU A 83 -2.50 -2.17 -27.27
N VAL A 84 -1.67 -1.68 -26.38
CA VAL A 84 -0.34 -1.16 -26.73
C VAL A 84 0.64 -2.33 -26.69
N ALA A 85 1.37 -2.57 -27.77
CA ALA A 85 2.45 -3.56 -27.81
C ALA A 85 3.80 -2.87 -27.96
N VAL A 86 4.81 -3.37 -27.25
CA VAL A 86 6.20 -2.92 -27.36
C VAL A 86 7.04 -4.12 -27.80
N VAL A 87 7.56 -4.06 -29.03
CA VAL A 87 8.27 -5.19 -29.65
C VAL A 87 9.70 -4.80 -30.04
N GLY A 88 10.64 -5.71 -29.86
CA GLY A 88 12.08 -5.51 -30.13
C GLY A 88 12.46 -5.96 -31.54
N LEU A 89 13.20 -5.10 -32.29
CA LEU A 89 13.69 -5.42 -33.61
C LEU A 89 14.92 -4.58 -33.99
N PRO A 90 15.77 -5.05 -34.94
CA PRO A 90 16.81 -4.21 -35.53
C PRO A 90 16.19 -3.24 -36.57
N VAL A 91 16.62 -1.96 -36.55
CA VAL A 91 16.12 -0.92 -37.45
C VAL A 91 17.27 -0.20 -38.13
N ARG A 92 17.21 -0.08 -39.47
CA ARG A 92 18.16 0.73 -40.26
C ARG A 92 17.68 2.17 -40.33
N VAL A 93 18.56 3.11 -39.98
CA VAL A 93 18.30 4.54 -40.13
C VAL A 93 19.56 5.21 -40.64
N ASP A 94 19.47 5.88 -41.80
CA ASP A 94 20.58 6.65 -42.41
C ASP A 94 21.90 5.87 -42.53
N GLY A 95 21.82 4.58 -42.87
CA GLY A 95 22.98 3.71 -43.05
C GLY A 95 23.55 3.11 -41.75
N ALA A 96 23.04 3.48 -40.60
CA ALA A 96 23.35 2.87 -39.31
C ALA A 96 22.29 1.84 -38.88
N LEU A 97 22.68 0.86 -38.09
CA LEU A 97 21.80 -0.16 -37.54
C LEU A 97 21.59 0.11 -36.05
N TYR A 98 20.37 0.06 -35.59
CA TYR A 98 19.97 0.30 -34.20
C TYR A 98 19.18 -0.89 -33.65
N ASN A 99 19.44 -1.23 -32.39
CA ASN A 99 18.60 -2.10 -31.59
C ASN A 99 17.44 -1.26 -31.05
N CYS A 100 16.21 -1.54 -31.44
CA CYS A 100 15.05 -0.67 -31.18
C CYS A 100 13.89 -1.41 -30.54
N ALA A 101 13.14 -0.67 -29.74
CA ALA A 101 11.77 -1.00 -29.32
C ALA A 101 10.78 -0.20 -30.19
N ALA A 102 9.86 -0.89 -30.85
CA ALA A 102 8.75 -0.29 -31.60
C ALA A 102 7.50 -0.28 -30.72
N VAL A 103 6.87 0.87 -30.54
CA VAL A 103 5.62 1.01 -29.80
C VAL A 103 4.46 1.07 -30.78
N VAL A 104 3.55 0.11 -30.65
CA VAL A 104 2.46 -0.13 -31.61
C VAL A 104 1.11 -0.03 -30.90
N CYS A 105 0.13 0.62 -31.52
CA CYS A 105 -1.24 0.70 -31.03
C CYS A 105 -2.22 0.90 -32.19
N HIS A 106 -3.29 0.11 -32.28
CA HIS A 106 -4.36 0.23 -33.29
C HIS A 106 -3.85 0.40 -34.73
N GLY A 107 -2.94 -0.46 -35.15
CA GLY A 107 -2.37 -0.42 -36.51
C GLY A 107 -1.32 0.68 -36.72
N ALA A 108 -1.11 1.56 -35.77
CA ALA A 108 -0.16 2.67 -35.89
C ALA A 108 1.16 2.34 -35.17
N LEU A 109 2.28 2.64 -35.84
CA LEU A 109 3.58 2.75 -35.22
C LEU A 109 3.66 4.12 -34.52
N LEU A 110 3.67 4.15 -33.21
CA LEU A 110 3.69 5.38 -32.42
C LEU A 110 5.09 6.00 -32.36
N GLY A 111 6.13 5.19 -32.33
CA GLY A 111 7.51 5.64 -32.27
C GLY A 111 8.50 4.49 -32.11
N LEU A 112 9.77 4.83 -32.25
CA LEU A 112 10.89 3.91 -32.13
C LEU A 112 11.85 4.41 -31.06
N VAL A 113 12.17 3.55 -30.10
CA VAL A 113 13.11 3.84 -29.01
C VAL A 113 14.38 3.02 -29.24
N PRO A 114 15.50 3.62 -29.67
CA PRO A 114 16.77 2.93 -29.80
C PRO A 114 17.45 2.74 -28.44
N LYS A 115 18.21 1.65 -28.28
CA LYS A 115 18.98 1.33 -27.08
C LYS A 115 20.07 2.38 -26.83
N THR A 116 20.15 2.88 -25.61
CA THR A 116 21.12 3.92 -25.21
C THR A 116 22.48 3.31 -24.93
N HIS A 117 22.54 2.28 -24.09
CA HIS A 117 23.76 1.64 -23.64
C HIS A 117 23.93 0.27 -24.29
N LEU A 118 24.92 0.15 -25.16
CA LEU A 118 25.26 -1.10 -25.84
C LEU A 118 26.35 -1.83 -25.06
N PRO A 119 26.08 -2.99 -24.40
CA PRO A 119 27.10 -3.74 -23.70
C PRO A 119 28.14 -4.28 -24.68
N ASN A 120 29.42 -4.11 -24.33
CA ASN A 120 30.55 -4.57 -25.12
C ASN A 120 31.67 -5.07 -24.19
N TYR A 121 31.32 -6.01 -23.35
CA TYR A 121 32.16 -6.65 -22.35
C TYR A 121 31.69 -8.09 -22.09
N ALA A 122 32.58 -8.95 -21.59
CA ALA A 122 32.35 -10.38 -21.35
C ALA A 122 31.73 -11.07 -22.57
N GLU A 123 30.56 -11.68 -22.45
CA GLU A 123 29.80 -12.35 -23.50
C GLU A 123 29.09 -11.40 -24.47
N PHE A 124 29.00 -10.12 -24.16
CA PHE A 124 28.29 -9.13 -24.96
C PHE A 124 29.23 -8.32 -25.87
N TYR A 125 28.82 -8.15 -27.14
CA TYR A 125 29.59 -7.40 -28.15
C TYR A 125 28.67 -6.62 -29.12
N GLU A 126 27.64 -5.96 -28.57
CA GLU A 126 26.61 -5.27 -29.36
C GLU A 126 27.17 -4.12 -30.22
N LEU A 127 28.26 -3.44 -29.79
CA LEU A 127 28.92 -2.40 -30.58
C LEU A 127 29.50 -2.92 -31.92
N ARG A 128 29.62 -4.24 -32.10
CA ARG A 128 29.98 -4.83 -33.38
C ARG A 128 28.91 -4.65 -34.45
N HIS A 129 27.64 -4.61 -34.02
CA HIS A 129 26.51 -4.64 -34.94
C HIS A 129 25.69 -3.35 -34.87
N PHE A 130 25.51 -2.77 -33.72
CA PHE A 130 24.58 -1.68 -33.46
C PHE A 130 25.27 -0.36 -33.12
N THR A 131 24.58 0.73 -33.46
CA THR A 131 24.96 2.10 -33.12
C THR A 131 24.19 2.54 -31.88
N PRO A 132 24.83 3.20 -30.89
CA PRO A 132 24.12 3.79 -29.76
C PRO A 132 23.06 4.81 -30.20
N ALA A 133 22.03 4.98 -29.40
CA ALA A 133 20.96 5.93 -29.64
C ALA A 133 21.49 7.35 -29.94
N PRO A 134 20.86 8.10 -30.87
CA PRO A 134 21.23 9.49 -31.10
C PRO A 134 20.86 10.36 -29.88
N ALA A 135 21.61 11.46 -29.70
CA ALA A 135 21.38 12.39 -28.58
C ALA A 135 20.05 13.14 -28.66
N GLU A 136 19.53 13.33 -29.89
CA GLU A 136 18.29 14.07 -30.11
C GLU A 136 17.24 13.22 -30.80
N THR A 137 15.98 13.42 -30.39
CA THR A 137 14.84 12.82 -31.07
C THR A 137 14.67 13.41 -32.46
N ARG A 138 14.51 12.57 -33.45
CA ARG A 138 14.27 12.95 -34.87
C ARG A 138 13.13 12.15 -35.48
N SER A 139 12.64 12.57 -36.61
CA SER A 139 11.64 11.82 -37.39
C SER A 139 12.33 10.86 -38.36
N VAL A 140 11.85 9.63 -38.44
CA VAL A 140 12.30 8.63 -39.40
C VAL A 140 11.11 8.00 -40.13
N THR A 141 11.34 7.49 -41.35
CA THR A 141 10.29 6.77 -42.07
C THR A 141 10.53 5.27 -41.95
N LEU A 142 9.55 4.55 -41.38
CA LEU A 142 9.57 3.08 -41.30
C LEU A 142 8.16 2.54 -41.55
N CYS A 143 8.04 1.43 -42.27
CA CYS A 143 6.75 0.82 -42.65
C CYS A 143 5.77 1.80 -43.31
N GLY A 144 6.28 2.81 -44.05
CA GLY A 144 5.47 3.83 -44.71
C GLY A 144 4.96 4.97 -43.83
N ALA A 145 5.27 4.99 -42.55
CA ALA A 145 4.89 6.04 -41.61
C ALA A 145 6.11 6.87 -41.19
N SER A 146 5.92 8.19 -40.99
CA SER A 146 6.90 9.09 -40.40
C SER A 146 6.67 9.13 -38.89
N VAL A 147 7.63 8.64 -38.08
CA VAL A 147 7.50 8.45 -36.65
C VAL A 147 8.68 9.03 -35.89
N PRO A 148 8.50 9.44 -34.62
CA PRO A 148 9.61 9.87 -33.79
C PRO A 148 10.55 8.69 -33.46
N PHE A 149 11.85 8.99 -33.53
CA PHE A 149 12.95 8.08 -33.22
C PHE A 149 13.89 8.73 -32.23
N GLY A 150 14.00 8.18 -31.03
CA GLY A 150 14.84 8.72 -29.97
C GLY A 150 14.57 8.07 -28.62
N THR A 151 15.43 8.33 -27.65
CA THR A 151 15.32 7.76 -26.30
C THR A 151 14.32 8.52 -25.43
N ASP A 152 14.16 9.82 -25.65
CA ASP A 152 13.33 10.68 -24.78
C ASP A 152 11.88 10.77 -25.29
N LEU A 153 11.27 9.59 -25.56
CA LEU A 153 9.86 9.47 -25.96
C LEU A 153 8.99 8.99 -24.80
N LEU A 154 7.85 9.66 -24.62
CA LEU A 154 6.78 9.23 -23.73
C LEU A 154 5.50 8.98 -24.53
N PHE A 155 4.87 7.83 -24.30
CA PHE A 155 3.62 7.47 -24.95
C PHE A 155 2.47 7.61 -23.97
N ARG A 156 1.55 8.57 -24.20
CA ARG A 156 0.51 8.93 -23.24
C ARG A 156 -0.89 8.67 -23.77
N CYS A 157 -1.68 7.92 -23.00
CA CYS A 157 -3.08 7.68 -23.28
C CYS A 157 -3.91 8.95 -23.06
N ARG A 158 -4.74 9.34 -24.04
CA ARG A 158 -5.58 10.56 -23.95
C ARG A 158 -6.72 10.38 -22.98
N GLU A 159 -7.35 9.21 -22.95
CA GLU A 159 -8.51 8.89 -22.13
C GLU A 159 -8.13 8.59 -20.68
N MET A 160 -6.88 8.18 -20.44
CA MET A 160 -6.29 7.97 -19.11
C MET A 160 -4.88 8.54 -19.06
N PRO A 161 -4.73 9.86 -18.81
CA PRO A 161 -3.42 10.54 -18.84
C PRO A 161 -2.41 10.01 -17.83
N ASP A 162 -2.89 9.31 -16.80
CA ASP A 162 -2.05 8.60 -15.83
C ASP A 162 -1.39 7.35 -16.44
N PHE A 163 -1.87 6.84 -17.57
CA PHE A 163 -1.15 5.84 -18.34
C PHE A 163 -0.18 6.55 -19.29
N CYS A 164 1.05 6.71 -18.82
CA CYS A 164 2.16 7.29 -19.56
C CYS A 164 3.33 6.30 -19.55
N LEU A 165 3.67 5.77 -20.72
CA LEU A 165 4.68 4.75 -20.93
C LEU A 165 6.01 5.39 -21.32
N GLY A 166 7.09 4.99 -20.62
CA GLY A 166 8.49 5.18 -21.02
C GLY A 166 9.12 3.83 -21.34
N VAL A 167 10.03 3.78 -22.30
CA VAL A 167 10.65 2.53 -22.78
C VAL A 167 12.17 2.64 -22.72
N GLU A 168 12.83 1.58 -22.26
CA GLU A 168 14.29 1.40 -22.31
C GLU A 168 14.62 -0.06 -22.67
N ILE A 169 15.87 -0.36 -23.00
CA ILE A 169 16.25 -1.68 -23.51
C ILE A 169 17.41 -2.25 -22.70
N CYS A 170 17.18 -3.38 -22.06
CA CYS A 170 18.14 -4.28 -21.40
C CYS A 170 19.20 -3.54 -20.58
N GLU A 171 20.43 -3.39 -21.11
CA GLU A 171 21.57 -2.74 -20.46
C GLU A 171 21.28 -1.32 -19.96
N ASP A 172 20.28 -0.66 -20.53
CA ASP A 172 19.86 0.67 -20.09
C ASP A 172 19.49 0.68 -18.59
N LEU A 173 18.89 -0.40 -18.09
CA LEU A 173 18.56 -0.56 -16.65
C LEU A 173 19.82 -0.78 -15.79
N TRP A 174 20.85 -1.44 -16.33
CA TRP A 174 22.07 -1.81 -15.59
C TRP A 174 23.05 -0.63 -15.49
N ALA A 175 22.87 0.37 -16.34
CA ALA A 175 23.67 1.59 -16.31
C ALA A 175 23.47 2.38 -15.01
N PRO A 176 24.51 3.11 -14.52
CA PRO A 176 24.40 3.91 -13.29
C PRO A 176 23.28 4.95 -13.31
N LEU A 177 22.92 5.46 -14.48
CA LEU A 177 21.81 6.39 -14.70
C LEU A 177 20.90 5.87 -15.82
N PRO A 178 19.94 5.00 -15.51
CA PRO A 178 19.01 4.46 -16.49
C PRO A 178 18.15 5.54 -17.14
N PRO A 179 17.80 5.43 -18.44
CA PRO A 179 16.84 6.31 -19.12
C PRO A 179 15.50 6.39 -18.41
N SER A 180 15.02 5.29 -17.81
CA SER A 180 13.80 5.25 -17.02
C SER A 180 13.75 6.28 -15.88
N THR A 181 14.91 6.70 -15.35
CA THR A 181 14.97 7.79 -14.34
C THR A 181 14.47 9.11 -14.92
N ARG A 182 14.91 9.48 -16.12
CA ARG A 182 14.45 10.68 -16.82
C ARG A 182 13.01 10.55 -17.25
N HIS A 183 12.60 9.38 -17.77
CA HIS A 183 11.20 9.11 -18.16
C HIS A 183 10.23 9.29 -17.00
N ALA A 184 10.53 8.75 -15.83
CA ALA A 184 9.69 8.88 -14.64
C ALA A 184 9.55 10.35 -14.20
N LEU A 185 10.66 11.11 -14.18
CA LEU A 185 10.64 12.54 -13.87
C LEU A 185 9.88 13.34 -14.93
N ALA A 186 9.91 12.90 -16.19
CA ALA A 186 9.14 13.52 -17.27
C ALA A 186 7.65 13.12 -17.27
N GLY A 187 7.23 12.20 -16.39
CA GLY A 187 5.84 11.84 -16.15
C GLY A 187 5.45 10.41 -16.50
N ALA A 188 6.39 9.55 -16.95
CA ALA A 188 6.08 8.13 -17.13
C ALA A 188 5.69 7.47 -15.80
N THR A 189 4.57 6.77 -15.79
CA THR A 189 4.07 5.98 -14.66
C THR A 189 4.29 4.50 -14.87
N VAL A 190 4.45 4.09 -16.12
CA VAL A 190 4.76 2.73 -16.55
C VAL A 190 6.07 2.75 -17.32
N LEU A 191 6.99 1.92 -16.93
CA LEU A 191 8.30 1.74 -17.56
C LEU A 191 8.38 0.33 -18.15
N ALA A 192 8.74 0.21 -19.42
CA ALA A 192 8.94 -1.05 -20.09
C ALA A 192 10.43 -1.23 -20.41
N ASN A 193 10.96 -2.40 -20.09
CA ASN A 193 12.30 -2.81 -20.46
C ASN A 193 12.21 -4.11 -21.27
N LEU A 194 12.69 -4.03 -22.50
CA LEU A 194 12.85 -5.18 -23.39
C LEU A 194 14.25 -5.72 -23.17
N SER A 195 14.38 -6.93 -22.70
CA SER A 195 15.67 -7.52 -22.33
C SER A 195 16.00 -8.79 -23.11
N ALA A 196 17.30 -9.01 -23.25
CA ALA A 196 17.91 -10.29 -23.58
C ALA A 196 19.10 -10.50 -22.61
N SER A 197 18.75 -10.80 -21.37
CA SER A 197 19.71 -11.01 -20.30
C SER A 197 19.89 -12.51 -20.08
N ASP A 198 21.07 -13.02 -20.37
CA ASP A 198 21.41 -14.43 -20.14
C ASP A 198 21.25 -14.81 -18.66
N GLU A 199 21.04 -16.08 -18.38
CA GLU A 199 20.85 -16.57 -17.02
C GLU A 199 22.13 -17.21 -16.49
N THR A 200 22.59 -16.70 -15.34
CA THR A 200 23.69 -17.28 -14.57
C THR A 200 23.28 -17.44 -13.11
N VAL A 201 23.98 -18.28 -12.37
CA VAL A 201 23.65 -18.57 -10.96
C VAL A 201 23.68 -17.26 -10.14
N GLY A 202 22.54 -16.93 -9.54
CA GLY A 202 22.37 -15.71 -8.73
C GLY A 202 21.85 -14.48 -9.49
N LYS A 203 21.88 -14.48 -10.82
CA LYS A 203 21.47 -13.31 -11.64
C LYS A 203 19.97 -13.02 -11.55
N ALA A 204 19.12 -14.05 -11.44
CA ALA A 204 17.69 -13.89 -11.25
C ALA A 204 17.37 -13.08 -9.98
N GLU A 205 18.06 -13.34 -8.85
CA GLU A 205 17.85 -12.58 -7.62
C GLU A 205 18.32 -11.13 -7.75
N TYR A 206 19.50 -10.92 -8.36
CA TYR A 206 20.01 -9.57 -8.62
C TYR A 206 19.06 -8.77 -9.53
N ARG A 207 18.54 -9.39 -10.60
CA ARG A 207 17.57 -8.80 -11.53
C ARG A 207 16.28 -8.41 -10.79
N ARG A 208 15.76 -9.29 -9.94
CA ARG A 208 14.57 -9.00 -9.11
C ARG A 208 14.78 -7.79 -8.21
N GLN A 209 15.94 -7.70 -7.55
CA GLN A 209 16.29 -6.55 -6.70
C GLN A 209 16.44 -5.27 -7.53
N LEU A 210 17.10 -5.32 -8.68
CA LEU A 210 17.33 -4.16 -9.54
C LEU A 210 16.02 -3.59 -10.08
N VAL A 211 15.14 -4.43 -10.64
CA VAL A 211 13.81 -4.04 -11.13
C VAL A 211 12.94 -3.49 -10.00
N GLY A 212 12.92 -4.17 -8.85
CA GLY A 212 12.16 -3.74 -7.68
C GLY A 212 12.63 -2.38 -7.15
N GLN A 213 13.94 -2.17 -7.02
CA GLN A 213 14.50 -0.90 -6.55
C GLN A 213 14.26 0.26 -7.53
N GLN A 214 14.36 0.01 -8.83
CA GLN A 214 14.08 1.04 -9.84
C GLN A 214 12.60 1.43 -9.83
N SER A 215 11.70 0.46 -9.76
CA SER A 215 10.26 0.69 -9.58
C SER A 215 9.96 1.52 -8.32
N ALA A 216 10.57 1.19 -7.18
CA ALA A 216 10.39 1.90 -5.90
C ALA A 216 10.90 3.33 -5.94
N ARG A 217 12.13 3.53 -6.40
CA ARG A 217 12.78 4.84 -6.47
C ARG A 217 12.02 5.81 -7.36
N LEU A 218 11.47 5.31 -8.48
CA LEU A 218 10.80 6.11 -9.48
C LEU A 218 9.29 6.24 -9.23
N LEU A 219 8.75 5.59 -8.19
CA LEU A 219 7.31 5.57 -7.90
C LEU A 219 6.51 5.23 -9.16
N SER A 220 6.92 4.15 -9.85
CA SER A 220 6.40 3.71 -11.15
C SER A 220 6.12 2.23 -11.16
N ALA A 221 5.30 1.77 -12.10
CA ALA A 221 5.32 0.38 -12.51
C ALA A 221 6.53 0.12 -13.41
N TYR A 222 7.13 -1.07 -13.30
CA TYR A 222 8.25 -1.50 -14.13
C TYR A 222 7.97 -2.90 -14.66
N LEU A 223 7.94 -3.01 -15.99
CA LEU A 223 7.72 -4.24 -16.74
C LEU A 223 9.04 -4.66 -17.41
N TYR A 224 9.52 -5.82 -17.08
CA TYR A 224 10.76 -6.38 -17.59
C TYR A 224 10.44 -7.69 -18.34
N ALA A 225 10.60 -7.69 -19.68
CA ALA A 225 10.38 -8.85 -20.53
C ALA A 225 11.74 -9.38 -21.00
N ASP A 226 12.06 -10.63 -20.68
CA ASP A 226 13.37 -11.22 -20.92
C ASP A 226 13.35 -12.27 -22.04
N ALA A 227 14.41 -12.36 -22.83
CA ALA A 227 14.57 -13.39 -23.83
C ALA A 227 14.53 -14.81 -23.21
N GLY A 228 14.09 -15.77 -23.96
CA GLY A 228 13.85 -17.11 -23.47
C GLY A 228 14.12 -18.23 -24.46
N HIS A 229 13.20 -19.18 -24.48
CA HIS A 229 13.33 -20.39 -25.27
C HIS A 229 13.46 -20.10 -26.78
N GLY A 230 14.46 -20.68 -27.40
CA GLY A 230 14.71 -20.60 -28.84
C GLY A 230 15.89 -19.73 -29.25
N GLU A 231 16.45 -18.93 -28.33
CA GLU A 231 17.75 -18.27 -28.55
C GLU A 231 18.88 -19.29 -28.69
N SER A 232 19.96 -18.90 -29.38
CA SER A 232 21.13 -19.76 -29.50
C SER A 232 21.82 -19.97 -28.16
N THR A 233 22.24 -21.20 -27.90
CA THR A 233 22.90 -21.60 -26.66
C THR A 233 24.41 -21.82 -26.86
N THR A 234 25.05 -21.09 -27.76
CA THR A 234 26.48 -21.23 -28.00
C THR A 234 27.28 -20.97 -26.73
N ASP A 235 27.04 -19.84 -26.05
CA ASP A 235 27.68 -19.48 -24.78
C ASP A 235 26.65 -19.01 -23.74
N MET A 236 25.56 -18.37 -24.18
CA MET A 236 24.51 -17.80 -23.32
C MET A 236 23.29 -18.70 -23.28
N VAL A 237 22.58 -18.72 -22.15
CA VAL A 237 21.29 -19.38 -22.00
C VAL A 237 20.30 -18.37 -21.44
N PHE A 238 19.12 -18.26 -22.03
CA PHE A 238 18.11 -17.29 -21.65
C PHE A 238 16.93 -17.97 -20.97
N ALA A 239 16.40 -17.36 -19.91
CA ALA A 239 15.47 -18.00 -18.99
C ALA A 239 14.03 -17.51 -19.10
N ALA A 240 13.72 -16.51 -19.91
CA ALA A 240 12.41 -15.84 -19.94
C ALA A 240 11.96 -15.41 -18.53
N HIS A 241 12.86 -14.77 -17.78
CA HIS A 241 12.59 -14.34 -16.41
C HIS A 241 11.91 -12.96 -16.40
N ASP A 242 10.61 -12.96 -16.70
CA ASP A 242 9.80 -11.76 -16.77
C ASP A 242 9.36 -11.29 -15.40
N LEU A 243 9.36 -9.97 -15.19
CA LEU A 243 9.02 -9.34 -13.91
C LEU A 243 8.06 -8.15 -14.10
N ILE A 244 7.08 -8.02 -13.21
CA ILE A 244 6.23 -6.84 -13.11
C ILE A 244 6.28 -6.34 -11.68
N CYS A 245 6.82 -5.13 -11.47
CA CYS A 245 6.88 -4.45 -10.19
C CYS A 245 6.03 -3.17 -10.18
N GLU A 246 5.47 -2.82 -9.04
CA GLU A 246 4.73 -1.57 -8.80
C GLU A 246 5.22 -0.92 -7.52
N ASN A 247 5.85 0.25 -7.61
CA ASN A 247 6.38 0.96 -6.44
C ASN A 247 7.17 0.05 -5.49
N GLY A 248 8.06 -0.76 -6.08
CA GLY A 248 8.93 -1.70 -5.39
C GLY A 248 8.32 -3.06 -5.01
N ALA A 249 7.01 -3.21 -5.11
CA ALA A 249 6.37 -4.49 -4.87
C ALA A 249 6.38 -5.36 -6.13
N LEU A 250 6.89 -6.58 -6.03
CA LEU A 250 6.77 -7.60 -7.09
C LEU A 250 5.31 -8.05 -7.17
N LEU A 251 4.64 -7.76 -8.29
CA LEU A 251 3.25 -8.14 -8.52
C LEU A 251 3.11 -9.48 -9.24
N ALA A 252 4.01 -9.72 -10.21
CA ALA A 252 4.03 -10.95 -10.98
C ALA A 252 5.45 -11.27 -11.43
N GLU A 253 5.73 -12.56 -11.57
CA GLU A 253 7.02 -13.10 -12.00
C GLU A 253 6.79 -14.37 -12.81
N ALA A 254 7.39 -14.46 -14.01
CA ALA A 254 7.56 -15.71 -14.71
C ALA A 254 8.80 -16.41 -14.17
N LYS A 255 8.64 -17.65 -13.72
CA LYS A 255 9.78 -18.42 -13.21
C LYS A 255 10.82 -18.64 -14.33
N PRO A 256 12.12 -18.52 -14.02
CA PRO A 256 13.18 -18.85 -14.97
C PRO A 256 12.93 -20.22 -15.62
N PHE A 257 13.10 -20.29 -16.92
CA PHE A 257 12.83 -21.47 -17.77
C PHE A 257 11.35 -21.93 -17.76
N GLY A 258 10.43 -21.06 -17.38
CA GLY A 258 9.00 -21.30 -17.38
C GLY A 258 8.30 -20.89 -18.67
N THR A 259 7.08 -20.40 -18.55
CA THR A 259 6.21 -20.05 -19.70
C THR A 259 6.56 -18.71 -20.36
N GLY A 260 7.46 -17.92 -19.76
CA GLY A 260 7.77 -16.57 -20.28
C GLY A 260 6.56 -15.63 -20.32
N ARG A 261 5.69 -15.70 -19.30
CA ARG A 261 4.51 -14.84 -19.19
C ARG A 261 4.28 -14.42 -17.76
N ALA A 262 4.21 -13.11 -17.52
CA ALA A 262 3.75 -12.54 -16.27
C ALA A 262 2.62 -11.52 -16.55
N GLU A 263 1.61 -11.49 -15.67
CA GLU A 263 0.46 -10.60 -15.77
C GLU A 263 0.16 -9.94 -14.43
N ALA A 264 -0.20 -8.67 -14.46
CA ALA A 264 -0.61 -7.94 -13.28
C ALA A 264 -1.65 -6.85 -13.59
N VAL A 265 -2.40 -6.45 -12.57
CA VAL A 265 -3.22 -5.25 -12.60
C VAL A 265 -2.50 -4.17 -11.79
N LEU A 266 -2.08 -3.11 -12.47
CA LEU A 266 -1.43 -1.94 -11.88
C LEU A 266 -2.47 -1.00 -11.27
N ASP A 267 -2.05 -0.23 -10.24
CA ASP A 267 -2.81 0.89 -9.68
C ASP A 267 -2.07 2.22 -9.93
N LEU A 268 -2.34 2.85 -11.08
CA LEU A 268 -1.69 4.12 -11.45
C LEU A 268 -2.06 5.26 -10.51
N GLY A 269 -3.28 5.25 -9.97
CA GLY A 269 -3.71 6.25 -8.99
C GLY A 269 -2.93 6.21 -7.69
N ARG A 270 -2.49 5.02 -7.27
CA ARG A 270 -1.59 4.85 -6.12
C ARG A 270 -0.24 5.52 -6.38
N MET A 271 0.37 5.30 -7.53
CA MET A 271 1.66 5.90 -7.89
C MET A 271 1.58 7.42 -7.96
N GLN A 272 0.52 7.97 -8.55
CA GLN A 272 0.28 9.41 -8.58
C GLN A 272 0.11 10.02 -7.19
N CYS A 273 -0.54 9.31 -6.28
CA CYS A 273 -0.65 9.74 -4.89
C CYS A 273 0.70 9.82 -4.20
N GLU A 274 1.54 8.79 -4.36
CA GLU A 274 2.89 8.77 -3.78
C GLU A 274 3.76 9.90 -4.33
N ARG A 275 3.74 10.15 -5.63
CA ARG A 275 4.47 11.26 -6.26
C ARG A 275 4.03 12.63 -5.73
N ARG A 276 2.71 12.87 -5.57
CA ARG A 276 2.20 14.13 -5.00
C ARG A 276 2.63 14.37 -3.57
N ARG A 277 2.88 13.31 -2.80
CA ARG A 277 3.33 13.39 -1.41
C ARG A 277 4.84 13.55 -1.27
N SER A 278 5.59 13.09 -2.26
CA SER A 278 7.05 13.13 -2.25
C SER A 278 7.56 14.49 -2.73
N THR A 279 7.98 15.35 -1.81
CA THR A 279 8.54 16.67 -2.14
C THR A 279 9.90 16.59 -2.82
N THR A 280 10.55 15.44 -2.80
CA THR A 280 11.83 15.17 -3.47
C THR A 280 11.66 14.56 -4.86
N PHE A 281 10.45 14.17 -5.24
CA PHE A 281 10.13 13.76 -6.60
C PHE A 281 9.88 15.03 -7.44
N CYS A 282 10.94 15.53 -8.08
CA CYS A 282 10.92 16.79 -8.83
C CYS A 282 10.64 16.52 -10.32
N PRO A 283 9.39 16.74 -10.82
CA PRO A 283 9.08 16.54 -12.22
C PRO A 283 9.94 17.39 -13.14
N ASN A 284 10.46 16.77 -14.22
CA ASN A 284 11.24 17.45 -15.25
C ASN A 284 11.00 16.79 -16.62
N ALA A 285 10.26 17.46 -17.48
CA ALA A 285 9.93 17.00 -18.83
C ALA A 285 10.85 17.59 -19.91
N ALA A 286 11.89 18.34 -19.54
CA ALA A 286 12.81 18.95 -20.51
C ALA A 286 13.45 17.88 -21.40
N GLY A 287 13.42 18.12 -22.71
CA GLY A 287 13.97 17.22 -23.73
C GLY A 287 13.05 16.07 -24.13
N HIS A 288 11.94 15.80 -23.43
CA HIS A 288 11.03 14.72 -23.78
C HIS A 288 9.97 15.13 -24.81
N THR A 289 9.72 14.21 -25.75
CA THR A 289 8.61 14.30 -26.71
C THR A 289 7.49 13.37 -26.27
N THR A 290 6.29 13.92 -26.05
CA THR A 290 5.10 13.12 -25.73
C THR A 290 4.34 12.77 -26.99
N VAL A 291 4.18 11.47 -27.23
CA VAL A 291 3.39 10.90 -28.33
C VAL A 291 2.04 10.46 -27.77
N PRO A 292 0.93 11.14 -28.12
CA PRO A 292 -0.38 10.77 -27.64
C PRO A 292 -0.94 9.57 -28.42
N PHE A 293 -1.64 8.69 -27.71
CA PHE A 293 -2.45 7.62 -28.32
C PHE A 293 -3.82 7.54 -27.64
N SER A 294 -4.76 6.86 -28.28
CA SER A 294 -6.13 6.69 -27.74
C SER A 294 -6.46 5.22 -27.57
N MET A 295 -7.15 4.90 -26.48
CA MET A 295 -7.69 3.57 -26.17
C MET A 295 -9.03 3.71 -25.46
N PRO A 296 -10.04 2.85 -25.75
CA PRO A 296 -11.29 2.85 -25.01
C PRO A 296 -11.04 2.45 -23.54
N LEU A 297 -11.77 3.11 -22.63
CA LEU A 297 -11.68 2.81 -21.21
C LEU A 297 -12.67 1.70 -20.83
N HIS A 298 -12.16 0.50 -20.61
CA HIS A 298 -12.94 -0.62 -20.07
C HIS A 298 -12.75 -0.78 -18.58
N GLU A 299 -13.72 -1.42 -17.93
CA GLU A 299 -13.56 -1.81 -16.54
C GLU A 299 -12.57 -2.98 -16.45
N THR A 300 -11.46 -2.77 -15.74
CA THR A 300 -10.45 -3.81 -15.51
C THR A 300 -10.91 -4.72 -14.37
N ALA A 301 -10.97 -6.03 -14.59
CA ALA A 301 -11.20 -6.98 -13.51
C ALA A 301 -10.05 -6.91 -12.49
N LEU A 302 -10.38 -6.77 -11.21
CA LEU A 302 -9.38 -6.71 -10.14
C LEU A 302 -8.91 -8.12 -9.77
N THR A 303 -7.91 -8.64 -10.47
CA THR A 303 -7.27 -9.92 -10.17
C THR A 303 -6.15 -9.78 -9.13
N ARG A 304 -5.73 -8.54 -8.81
CA ARG A 304 -4.73 -8.30 -7.77
C ARG A 304 -5.32 -8.58 -6.38
N PRO A 305 -4.55 -9.18 -5.45
CA PRO A 305 -5.01 -9.39 -4.10
C PRO A 305 -5.19 -8.04 -3.37
N VAL A 306 -6.36 -7.86 -2.76
CA VAL A 306 -6.67 -6.71 -1.90
C VAL A 306 -6.86 -7.24 -0.48
N SER A 307 -5.92 -6.91 0.42
CA SER A 307 -6.01 -7.36 1.81
C SER A 307 -7.18 -6.71 2.53
N PRO A 308 -8.08 -7.47 3.18
CA PRO A 308 -9.12 -6.91 4.03
C PRO A 308 -8.57 -6.26 5.30
N THR A 309 -7.33 -6.59 5.68
CA THR A 309 -6.65 -6.04 6.86
C THR A 309 -5.32 -5.40 6.46
N PRO A 310 -5.34 -4.21 5.80
CA PRO A 310 -4.14 -3.62 5.18
C PRO A 310 -3.05 -3.21 6.19
N PHE A 311 -3.39 -3.08 7.46
CA PHE A 311 -2.42 -2.81 8.53
C PHE A 311 -1.70 -4.06 9.06
N VAL A 312 -2.22 -5.25 8.76
CA VAL A 312 -1.74 -6.53 9.32
C VAL A 312 -1.07 -7.36 8.22
N PRO A 313 0.19 -7.77 8.39
CA PRO A 313 0.83 -8.69 7.44
C PRO A 313 0.09 -10.03 7.35
N SER A 314 -0.05 -10.57 6.16
CA SER A 314 -0.64 -11.90 5.94
C SER A 314 0.29 -13.02 6.42
N ASP A 315 1.60 -12.88 6.23
CA ASP A 315 2.60 -13.83 6.71
C ASP A 315 2.74 -13.80 8.24
N ALA A 316 2.80 -14.97 8.88
CA ALA A 316 2.82 -15.10 10.33
C ALA A 316 4.14 -14.61 10.95
N ALA A 317 5.29 -14.88 10.32
CA ALA A 317 6.60 -14.46 10.82
C ALA A 317 6.75 -12.93 10.71
N ALA A 318 6.41 -12.37 9.55
CA ALA A 318 6.41 -10.91 9.34
C ALA A 318 5.42 -10.19 10.28
N ARG A 319 4.30 -10.83 10.64
CA ARG A 319 3.34 -10.31 11.61
C ARG A 319 3.90 -10.28 13.02
N ALA A 320 4.57 -11.36 13.46
CA ALA A 320 5.21 -11.42 14.78
C ALA A 320 6.32 -10.35 14.93
N GLU A 321 7.21 -10.24 13.92
CA GLU A 321 8.25 -9.22 13.88
C GLU A 321 7.66 -7.80 13.92
N ARG A 322 6.58 -7.56 13.20
CA ARG A 322 5.89 -6.26 13.22
C ARG A 322 5.26 -5.97 14.56
N CYS A 323 4.62 -6.95 15.21
CA CYS A 323 4.05 -6.76 16.56
C CYS A 323 5.13 -6.37 17.57
N GLU A 324 6.26 -7.07 17.56
CA GLU A 324 7.38 -6.76 18.46
C GLU A 324 7.93 -5.35 18.19
N LEU A 325 8.17 -4.99 16.92
CA LEU A 325 8.66 -3.65 16.55
C LEU A 325 7.70 -2.54 16.98
N ILE A 326 6.39 -2.73 16.85
CA ILE A 326 5.39 -1.75 17.29
C ILE A 326 5.45 -1.57 18.80
N LEU A 327 5.49 -2.66 19.58
CA LEU A 327 5.61 -2.61 21.03
C LEU A 327 6.89 -1.90 21.47
N GLU A 328 8.02 -2.14 20.80
CA GLU A 328 9.27 -1.45 21.07
C GLU A 328 9.18 0.06 20.78
N ILE A 329 8.58 0.46 19.64
CA ILE A 329 8.37 1.88 19.30
C ILE A 329 7.47 2.57 20.35
N GLN A 330 6.38 1.91 20.75
CA GLN A 330 5.46 2.44 21.77
C GLN A 330 6.15 2.57 23.12
N ALA A 331 6.88 1.54 23.55
CA ALA A 331 7.58 1.50 24.83
C ALA A 331 8.72 2.52 24.92
N ASP A 332 9.52 2.67 23.85
CA ASP A 332 10.59 3.66 23.77
C ASP A 332 10.05 5.09 23.85
N GLY A 333 8.98 5.37 23.10
CA GLY A 333 8.33 6.68 23.15
C GLY A 333 7.80 7.03 24.53
N LEU A 334 7.15 6.07 25.23
CA LEU A 334 6.67 6.28 26.58
C LEU A 334 7.82 6.40 27.60
N ALA A 335 8.86 5.56 27.49
CA ALA A 335 10.04 5.62 28.34
C ALA A 335 10.71 6.99 28.27
N LYS A 336 10.92 7.51 27.06
CA LYS A 336 11.49 8.86 26.86
C LYS A 336 10.62 9.96 27.45
N ARG A 337 9.30 9.85 27.36
CA ARG A 337 8.37 10.82 27.95
C ARG A 337 8.42 10.81 29.48
N LEU A 338 8.43 9.62 30.09
CA LEU A 338 8.55 9.45 31.54
C LEU A 338 9.88 10.01 32.08
N GLU A 339 10.99 9.71 31.39
CA GLU A 339 12.31 10.22 31.75
C GLU A 339 12.38 11.74 31.66
N HIS A 340 11.96 12.31 30.52
CA HIS A 340 12.00 13.75 30.27
C HIS A 340 11.14 14.56 31.27
N ALA A 341 9.95 14.06 31.57
CA ALA A 341 9.03 14.69 32.52
C ALA A 341 9.43 14.44 34.00
N HIS A 342 10.48 13.65 34.26
CA HIS A 342 10.84 13.17 35.60
C HIS A 342 9.63 12.56 36.34
N ALA A 343 8.74 11.91 35.57
CA ALA A 343 7.51 11.34 36.09
C ALA A 343 7.83 10.12 36.96
N ARG A 344 7.33 10.15 38.22
CA ARG A 344 7.52 9.07 39.20
C ARG A 344 6.61 7.88 38.93
N THR A 345 5.43 8.12 38.37
CA THR A 345 4.46 7.07 38.08
C THR A 345 3.91 7.20 36.65
N ALA A 346 3.54 6.07 36.04
CA ALA A 346 2.67 6.00 34.89
C ALA A 346 1.26 5.63 35.36
N VAL A 347 0.30 6.52 35.20
CA VAL A 347 -1.09 6.33 35.65
C VAL A 347 -1.94 5.99 34.42
N LEU A 348 -2.73 4.92 34.48
CA LEU A 348 -3.64 4.54 33.41
C LEU A 348 -4.95 3.97 33.93
N GLY A 349 -6.04 4.26 33.22
CA GLY A 349 -7.33 3.61 33.44
C GLY A 349 -7.32 2.20 32.87
N ILE A 350 -7.66 1.21 33.68
CA ILE A 350 -7.77 -0.19 33.23
C ILE A 350 -9.23 -0.64 33.33
N SER A 351 -9.86 -0.80 32.17
CA SER A 351 -11.24 -1.28 32.04
C SER A 351 -11.34 -2.80 32.00
N GLY A 352 -10.24 -3.50 31.73
CA GLY A 352 -10.24 -4.91 31.35
C GLY A 352 -10.56 -5.16 29.88
N GLY A 353 -10.67 -4.09 29.09
CA GLY A 353 -10.81 -4.14 27.64
C GLY A 353 -9.47 -4.11 26.90
N LEU A 354 -9.54 -4.30 25.57
CA LEU A 354 -8.39 -4.55 24.70
C LEU A 354 -7.37 -3.39 24.68
N ASP A 355 -7.86 -2.15 24.59
CA ASP A 355 -7.00 -0.96 24.42
C ASP A 355 -6.25 -0.62 25.71
N SER A 356 -6.92 -0.69 26.84
CA SER A 356 -6.29 -0.50 28.16
C SER A 356 -5.29 -1.62 28.48
N CYS A 357 -5.57 -2.85 28.03
CA CYS A 357 -4.65 -3.97 28.10
C CYS A 357 -3.36 -3.68 27.32
N LEU A 358 -3.46 -3.28 26.04
CA LEU A 358 -2.28 -2.92 25.25
C LEU A 358 -1.48 -1.77 25.88
N ALA A 359 -2.15 -0.71 26.33
CA ALA A 359 -1.49 0.42 26.99
C ALA A 359 -0.73 -0.02 28.26
N LEU A 360 -1.27 -0.95 29.03
CA LEU A 360 -0.61 -1.52 30.22
C LEU A 360 0.62 -2.35 29.83
N LEU A 361 0.52 -3.21 28.81
CA LEU A 361 1.65 -3.98 28.29
C LEU A 361 2.79 -3.08 27.81
N VAL A 362 2.46 -1.99 27.12
CA VAL A 362 3.43 -0.96 26.70
C VAL A 362 4.08 -0.27 27.90
N ALA A 363 3.29 0.08 28.93
CA ALA A 363 3.81 0.70 30.15
C ALA A 363 4.79 -0.24 30.89
N VAL A 364 4.47 -1.54 30.95
CA VAL A 364 5.36 -2.57 31.55
C VAL A 364 6.68 -2.66 30.76
N ARG A 365 6.64 -2.68 29.42
CA ARG A 365 7.85 -2.67 28.60
C ARG A 365 8.67 -1.39 28.79
N ALA A 366 8.01 -0.22 28.89
CA ALA A 366 8.67 1.06 29.15
C ALA A 366 9.39 1.07 30.51
N MET A 367 8.75 0.56 31.60
CA MET A 367 9.39 0.46 32.90
C MET A 367 10.56 -0.51 32.92
N LYS A 368 10.45 -1.66 32.24
CA LYS A 368 11.58 -2.61 32.08
C LYS A 368 12.76 -1.93 31.38
N ARG A 369 12.51 -1.16 30.32
CA ARG A 369 13.53 -0.42 29.57
C ARG A 369 14.23 0.64 30.42
N LEU A 370 13.48 1.32 31.29
CA LEU A 370 14.00 2.28 32.26
C LEU A 370 14.62 1.64 33.50
N GLN A 371 14.59 0.31 33.62
CA GLN A 371 15.02 -0.45 34.80
C GLN A 371 14.32 0.02 36.09
N ARG A 372 13.04 0.36 35.96
CA ARG A 372 12.20 0.84 37.07
C ARG A 372 11.27 -0.25 37.59
N PRO A 373 10.87 -0.17 38.88
CA PRO A 373 9.94 -1.15 39.44
C PRO A 373 8.56 -1.08 38.78
N MET A 374 7.91 -2.24 38.63
CA MET A 374 6.55 -2.32 38.09
C MET A 374 5.52 -1.59 38.95
N GLN A 375 5.80 -1.41 40.23
CA GLN A 375 4.99 -0.62 41.20
C GLN A 375 4.93 0.87 40.83
N ASP A 376 5.78 1.37 39.97
CA ASP A 376 5.69 2.73 39.41
C ASP A 376 4.57 2.86 38.34
N ILE A 377 3.89 1.76 38.02
CA ILE A 377 2.68 1.76 37.18
C ILE A 377 1.48 1.69 38.11
N LEU A 378 0.62 2.70 38.05
CA LEU A 378 -0.64 2.77 38.78
C LEU A 378 -1.81 2.51 37.81
N ALA A 379 -2.30 1.28 37.80
CA ALA A 379 -3.48 0.88 37.05
C ALA A 379 -4.74 1.10 37.89
N VAL A 380 -5.67 1.91 37.38
CA VAL A 380 -6.86 2.32 38.10
C VAL A 380 -8.12 1.82 37.41
N THR A 381 -8.89 0.97 38.10
CA THR A 381 -10.24 0.63 37.63
C THR A 381 -11.26 1.53 38.31
N MET A 382 -12.23 2.04 37.54
CA MET A 382 -13.19 3.03 38.00
C MET A 382 -14.62 2.56 37.72
N PRO A 383 -15.13 1.60 38.50
CA PRO A 383 -16.48 1.09 38.31
C PRO A 383 -17.54 2.18 38.47
N CYS A 384 -18.53 2.17 37.58
CA CYS A 384 -19.73 2.99 37.60
C CYS A 384 -20.93 2.12 37.17
N PHE A 385 -21.94 2.70 36.55
CA PHE A 385 -23.21 2.04 36.23
C PHE A 385 -23.10 0.87 35.23
N GLY A 386 -22.11 0.87 34.34
CA GLY A 386 -21.97 -0.11 33.23
C GLY A 386 -20.86 -1.16 33.40
N THR A 387 -20.08 -1.12 34.49
CA THR A 387 -18.95 -2.03 34.65
C THR A 387 -19.37 -3.46 34.96
N THR A 388 -18.90 -4.44 34.18
CA THR A 388 -19.22 -5.86 34.41
C THR A 388 -18.25 -6.57 35.36
N LYS A 389 -18.68 -7.70 35.93
CA LYS A 389 -17.82 -8.51 36.82
C LYS A 389 -16.64 -9.12 36.02
N ARG A 390 -16.85 -9.51 34.75
CA ARG A 390 -15.82 -10.15 33.92
C ARG A 390 -14.66 -9.19 33.60
N THR A 391 -14.97 -7.99 33.14
CA THR A 391 -13.95 -7.00 32.77
C THR A 391 -13.16 -6.53 33.99
N ARG A 392 -13.83 -6.35 35.14
CA ARG A 392 -13.18 -6.04 36.40
C ARG A 392 -12.22 -7.16 36.83
N SER A 393 -12.63 -8.43 36.78
CA SER A 393 -11.78 -9.58 37.12
C SER A 393 -10.57 -9.67 36.15
N ASN A 394 -10.75 -9.44 34.85
CA ASN A 394 -9.66 -9.42 33.90
C ASN A 394 -8.64 -8.33 34.19
N ALA A 395 -9.07 -7.13 34.57
CA ALA A 395 -8.20 -6.03 34.95
C ALA A 395 -7.34 -6.39 36.17
N GLU A 396 -7.96 -6.96 37.19
CA GLU A 396 -7.29 -7.36 38.44
C GLU A 396 -6.23 -8.45 38.18
N ILE A 397 -6.62 -9.55 37.51
CA ILE A 397 -5.71 -10.66 37.19
C ILE A 397 -4.55 -10.18 36.32
N LEU A 398 -4.81 -9.36 35.31
CA LEU A 398 -3.78 -8.81 34.44
C LEU A 398 -2.76 -7.99 35.21
N CYS A 399 -3.21 -7.12 36.11
CA CYS A 399 -2.33 -6.30 36.95
C CYS A 399 -1.50 -7.15 37.90
N GLN A 400 -2.08 -8.18 38.51
CA GLN A 400 -1.36 -9.14 39.36
C GLN A 400 -0.24 -9.85 38.62
N GLU A 401 -0.55 -10.42 37.44
CA GLU A 401 0.42 -11.17 36.64
C GLU A 401 1.58 -10.29 36.13
N LEU A 402 1.31 -9.00 35.89
CA LEU A 402 2.33 -8.03 35.49
C LEU A 402 3.05 -7.36 36.66
N GLY A 403 2.63 -7.59 37.91
CA GLY A 403 3.25 -7.04 39.12
C GLY A 403 3.08 -5.53 39.26
N VAL A 404 2.03 -4.92 38.68
CA VAL A 404 1.77 -3.48 38.76
C VAL A 404 0.83 -3.13 39.91
N GLN A 405 0.83 -1.88 40.38
CA GLN A 405 -0.14 -1.42 41.36
C GLN A 405 -1.54 -1.39 40.75
N PHE A 406 -2.48 -2.05 41.42
CA PHE A 406 -3.90 -2.04 41.06
C PHE A 406 -4.70 -1.31 42.11
N THR A 407 -5.52 -0.35 41.70
CA THR A 407 -6.40 0.41 42.60
C THR A 407 -7.80 0.49 42.03
N GLU A 408 -8.81 0.27 42.85
CA GLU A 408 -10.21 0.47 42.50
C GLU A 408 -10.73 1.75 43.13
N ILE A 409 -11.34 2.61 42.31
CA ILE A 409 -12.01 3.84 42.75
C ILE A 409 -13.43 3.85 42.21
N SER A 410 -14.43 3.64 43.06
CA SER A 410 -15.83 3.80 42.66
C SER A 410 -16.15 5.27 42.45
N ILE A 411 -16.47 5.62 41.22
CA ILE A 411 -16.81 7.00 40.83
C ILE A 411 -18.32 7.28 40.92
N THR A 412 -19.15 6.32 41.33
CA THR A 412 -20.62 6.42 41.32
C THR A 412 -21.12 7.63 42.07
N ASN A 413 -20.58 7.91 43.27
CA ASN A 413 -21.03 9.06 44.05
C ASN A 413 -20.62 10.39 43.45
N THR A 414 -19.43 10.49 42.88
CA THR A 414 -18.94 11.69 42.18
C THR A 414 -19.81 11.98 40.96
N VAL A 415 -20.13 10.95 40.16
CA VAL A 415 -21.03 11.08 38.99
C VAL A 415 -22.42 11.51 39.41
N ARG A 416 -22.98 10.94 40.48
CA ARG A 416 -24.31 11.32 41.02
C ARG A 416 -24.34 12.77 41.50
N SER A 417 -23.32 13.21 42.23
CA SER A 417 -23.20 14.61 42.64
C SER A 417 -23.17 15.53 41.43
N HIS A 418 -22.34 15.20 40.43
CA HIS A 418 -22.25 15.97 39.19
C HIS A 418 -23.59 15.98 38.43
N PHE A 419 -24.30 14.86 38.32
CA PHE A 419 -25.62 14.82 37.68
C PHE A 419 -26.64 15.68 38.43
N ALA A 420 -26.62 15.67 39.77
CA ALA A 420 -27.50 16.55 40.54
C ALA A 420 -27.20 18.02 40.30
N ASP A 421 -25.93 18.44 40.21
CA ASP A 421 -25.51 19.82 39.96
C ASP A 421 -25.98 20.34 38.62
N ILE A 422 -25.98 19.49 37.57
CA ILE A 422 -26.39 19.88 36.19
C ILE A 422 -27.86 19.53 35.88
N GLY A 423 -28.60 18.94 36.80
CA GLY A 423 -29.99 18.55 36.61
C GLY A 423 -30.21 17.33 35.72
N GLN A 424 -29.19 16.47 35.53
CA GLN A 424 -29.29 15.22 34.75
C GLN A 424 -29.94 14.12 35.58
N SER A 425 -30.98 13.45 35.03
CA SER A 425 -31.56 12.29 35.66
C SER A 425 -30.78 11.00 35.34
N GLU A 426 -30.59 10.14 36.37
CA GLU A 426 -29.99 8.81 36.16
C GLU A 426 -30.82 7.89 35.26
N SER A 427 -32.14 8.18 35.10
CA SER A 427 -33.02 7.41 34.19
C SER A 427 -32.91 7.80 32.74
N VAL A 428 -32.26 8.92 32.41
CA VAL A 428 -32.07 9.41 31.04
C VAL A 428 -30.69 8.98 30.54
N LEU A 429 -30.67 7.88 29.81
CA LEU A 429 -29.44 7.24 29.29
C LEU A 429 -29.01 7.88 27.95
N ASP A 430 -28.73 9.17 27.96
CA ASP A 430 -28.32 9.95 26.81
C ASP A 430 -26.78 10.18 26.76
N VAL A 431 -26.34 10.97 25.79
CA VAL A 431 -24.93 11.35 25.64
C VAL A 431 -24.35 12.08 26.86
N THR A 432 -25.19 12.77 27.65
CA THR A 432 -24.78 13.44 28.89
C THR A 432 -24.46 12.41 29.97
N PHE A 433 -25.31 11.38 30.07
CA PHE A 433 -25.09 10.27 31.00
C PHE A 433 -23.78 9.52 30.73
N GLU A 434 -23.49 9.22 29.44
CA GLU A 434 -22.25 8.55 29.06
C GLU A 434 -21.03 9.46 29.25
N ASN A 435 -21.07 10.68 28.70
CA ASN A 435 -19.93 11.61 28.75
C ASN A 435 -19.61 12.07 30.19
N GLY A 436 -20.58 12.21 31.06
CA GLY A 436 -20.37 12.55 32.45
C GLY A 436 -19.47 11.54 33.17
N GLN A 437 -19.77 10.25 32.99
CA GLN A 437 -18.96 9.17 33.55
C GLN A 437 -17.52 9.16 32.99
N ALA A 438 -17.37 9.31 31.67
CA ALA A 438 -16.05 9.31 31.03
C ALA A 438 -15.19 10.48 31.49
N ARG A 439 -15.76 11.68 31.68
CA ARG A 439 -15.03 12.85 32.20
C ARG A 439 -14.62 12.70 33.66
N VAL A 440 -15.48 12.13 34.48
CA VAL A 440 -15.12 11.86 35.91
C VAL A 440 -13.97 10.85 35.97
N ARG A 441 -13.95 9.81 35.14
CA ARG A 441 -12.79 8.90 35.05
C ARG A 441 -11.50 9.65 34.68
N THR A 442 -11.55 10.56 33.76
CA THR A 442 -10.37 11.36 33.34
C THR A 442 -9.93 12.32 34.48
N LEU A 443 -10.87 12.95 35.18
CA LEU A 443 -10.59 13.81 36.35
C LEU A 443 -9.79 13.03 37.39
N GLU A 444 -10.28 11.85 37.81
CA GLU A 444 -9.60 11.02 38.79
C GLU A 444 -8.18 10.63 38.38
N LEU A 445 -7.99 10.23 37.11
CA LEU A 445 -6.66 9.85 36.60
C LEU A 445 -5.69 11.03 36.58
N MET A 446 -6.14 12.22 36.18
CA MET A 446 -5.30 13.43 36.09
C MET A 446 -4.87 13.88 37.49
N ASP A 447 -5.77 13.86 38.48
CA ASP A 447 -5.47 14.24 39.86
C ASP A 447 -4.60 13.19 40.55
N LEU A 448 -4.79 11.90 40.27
CA LEU A 448 -3.89 10.84 40.73
C LEU A 448 -2.47 11.02 40.19
N ALA A 449 -2.33 11.37 38.89
CA ALA A 449 -1.03 11.65 38.30
C ALA A 449 -0.36 12.85 39.00
N ASN A 450 -1.09 13.92 39.25
CA ASN A 450 -0.58 15.07 39.99
C ASN A 450 -0.12 14.67 41.40
N ARG A 451 -0.95 13.92 42.16
CA ARG A 451 -0.65 13.47 43.51
C ARG A 451 0.57 12.58 43.61
N THR A 452 0.77 11.71 42.59
CA THR A 452 1.89 10.76 42.56
C THR A 452 3.13 11.31 41.85
N GLY A 453 3.04 12.50 41.24
CA GLY A 453 4.11 13.10 40.42
C GLY A 453 4.34 12.30 39.15
N GLY A 454 3.27 11.81 38.55
CA GLY A 454 3.27 10.96 37.38
C GLY A 454 2.65 11.62 36.14
N LEU A 455 2.40 10.81 35.13
CA LEU A 455 1.66 11.22 33.95
C LEU A 455 0.59 10.18 33.56
N VAL A 456 -0.49 10.64 32.91
CA VAL A 456 -1.57 9.80 32.43
C VAL A 456 -1.21 9.23 31.07
N VAL A 457 -1.23 7.89 30.97
CA VAL A 457 -1.04 7.14 29.71
C VAL A 457 -2.40 6.92 29.05
N GLY A 458 -2.54 7.41 27.82
CA GLY A 458 -3.76 7.27 27.03
C GLY A 458 -3.89 5.90 26.38
N THR A 459 -5.12 5.41 26.34
CA THR A 459 -5.46 4.07 25.86
C THR A 459 -6.14 4.08 24.48
N GLY A 460 -6.71 5.22 24.02
CA GLY A 460 -7.45 5.34 22.78
C GLY A 460 -6.63 4.96 21.55
N ASP A 461 -7.20 4.18 20.66
CA ASP A 461 -6.56 3.68 19.44
C ASP A 461 -6.87 4.54 18.20
N LEU A 462 -6.19 4.23 17.09
CA LEU A 462 -6.32 4.97 15.83
C LEU A 462 -7.74 4.91 15.25
N SER A 463 -8.43 3.78 15.37
CA SER A 463 -9.76 3.57 14.80
C SER A 463 -10.84 4.38 15.55
N GLU A 464 -10.74 4.41 16.87
CA GLU A 464 -11.58 5.25 17.72
C GLU A 464 -11.39 6.73 17.42
N LEU A 465 -10.13 7.16 17.27
CA LEU A 465 -9.79 8.53 16.88
C LEU A 465 -10.32 8.89 15.48
N ALA A 466 -10.28 7.97 14.54
CA ALA A 466 -10.81 8.18 13.18
C ALA A 466 -12.32 8.42 13.20
N LEU A 467 -13.06 7.61 13.95
CA LEU A 467 -14.52 7.68 14.05
C LEU A 467 -14.99 8.74 15.06
N GLY A 468 -14.08 9.31 15.85
CA GLY A 468 -14.41 10.16 17.00
C GLY A 468 -15.23 9.41 18.04
N TRP A 469 -15.01 8.10 18.20
CA TRP A 469 -15.66 7.26 19.18
C TRP A 469 -14.94 7.35 20.52
N ALA A 470 -14.99 8.54 21.10
CA ALA A 470 -14.43 8.90 22.39
C ALA A 470 -15.13 10.14 22.92
N THR A 471 -15.20 10.29 24.22
CA THR A 471 -15.75 11.48 24.87
C THR A 471 -14.73 12.62 24.80
N TYR A 472 -15.13 13.75 24.16
CA TYR A 472 -14.31 14.94 24.13
C TYR A 472 -14.01 15.44 25.56
N ASN A 473 -12.74 15.71 25.82
CA ASN A 473 -12.24 16.09 27.16
C ASN A 473 -12.58 15.03 28.24
N GLY A 474 -12.64 13.79 27.84
CA GLY A 474 -12.79 12.60 28.67
C GLY A 474 -11.72 11.58 28.32
N ASP A 475 -12.12 10.37 27.97
CA ASP A 475 -11.23 9.26 27.62
C ASP A 475 -10.31 9.49 26.42
N HIS A 476 -10.62 10.49 25.54
CA HIS A 476 -9.73 10.88 24.48
C HIS A 476 -8.52 11.70 24.93
N MET A 477 -8.52 12.21 26.18
CA MET A 477 -7.44 13.03 26.73
C MET A 477 -6.49 12.22 27.59
N SER A 478 -5.20 12.51 27.43
CA SER A 478 -4.11 11.96 28.23
C SER A 478 -2.87 12.84 28.10
N MET A 479 -1.82 12.52 28.85
CA MET A 479 -0.54 13.21 28.73
C MET A 479 0.35 12.57 27.67
N TYR A 480 0.12 11.29 27.32
CA TYR A 480 0.78 10.58 26.23
C TYR A 480 -0.07 9.40 25.75
N GLY A 481 -0.50 9.42 24.48
CA GLY A 481 -1.37 8.42 23.88
C GLY A 481 -0.58 7.30 23.19
N VAL A 482 -0.28 6.21 23.90
CA VAL A 482 0.59 5.14 23.38
C VAL A 482 -0.01 4.37 22.21
N ASN A 483 -1.35 4.24 22.14
CA ASN A 483 -2.06 3.48 21.11
C ASN A 483 -2.55 4.35 19.94
N ALA A 484 -2.37 5.66 19.98
CA ALA A 484 -2.94 6.60 19.00
C ALA A 484 -2.56 6.33 17.54
N GLY A 485 -1.47 5.60 17.29
CA GLY A 485 -1.02 5.18 15.96
C GLY A 485 -1.36 3.72 15.60
N VAL A 486 -2.08 2.98 16.44
CA VAL A 486 -2.38 1.55 16.24
C VAL A 486 -3.87 1.35 15.97
N PRO A 487 -4.29 0.82 14.81
CA PRO A 487 -5.69 0.56 14.52
C PRO A 487 -6.21 -0.66 15.30
N LYS A 488 -7.52 -0.70 15.57
CA LYS A 488 -8.19 -1.73 16.38
C LYS A 488 -7.90 -3.16 15.89
N THR A 489 -7.89 -3.36 14.58
CA THR A 489 -7.54 -4.67 13.99
C THR A 489 -6.13 -5.12 14.37
N LEU A 490 -5.18 -4.19 14.40
CA LEU A 490 -3.78 -4.48 14.76
C LEU A 490 -3.60 -4.63 16.28
N VAL A 491 -4.35 -3.87 17.11
CA VAL A 491 -4.37 -4.05 18.58
C VAL A 491 -4.65 -5.50 18.95
N ARG A 492 -5.66 -6.12 18.33
CA ARG A 492 -6.00 -7.55 18.56
C ARG A 492 -4.83 -8.48 18.26
N HIS A 493 -4.09 -8.24 17.19
CA HIS A 493 -2.92 -9.05 16.81
C HIS A 493 -1.74 -8.86 17.77
N ILE A 494 -1.53 -7.63 18.27
CA ILE A 494 -0.47 -7.35 19.24
C ILE A 494 -0.76 -8.03 20.58
N VAL A 495 -2.00 -7.94 21.10
CA VAL A 495 -2.38 -8.62 22.33
C VAL A 495 -2.34 -10.14 22.17
N ARG A 496 -2.69 -10.68 21.00
CA ARG A 496 -2.52 -12.12 20.68
C ARG A 496 -1.05 -12.51 20.70
N TYR A 497 -0.17 -11.72 20.11
CA TYR A 497 1.28 -11.93 20.13
C TYR A 497 1.83 -11.99 21.56
N GLU A 498 1.43 -11.04 22.43
CA GLU A 498 1.80 -11.04 23.86
C GLU A 498 1.26 -12.29 24.59
N ALA A 499 0.05 -12.74 24.27
CA ALA A 499 -0.50 -13.97 24.84
C ALA A 499 0.29 -15.22 24.41
N ASP A 500 0.69 -15.28 23.14
CA ASP A 500 1.42 -16.43 22.58
C ASP A 500 2.87 -16.50 23.04
N THR A 501 3.47 -15.36 23.41
CA THR A 501 4.84 -15.25 23.95
C THR A 501 4.92 -15.20 25.48
N ALA A 502 3.76 -15.17 26.17
CA ALA A 502 3.69 -15.07 27.64
C ALA A 502 4.33 -16.27 28.33
N GLN A 503 5.20 -16.00 29.32
CA GLN A 503 5.83 -17.04 30.16
C GLN A 503 4.84 -17.65 31.18
N SER A 504 3.93 -16.82 31.70
CA SER A 504 2.90 -17.25 32.67
C SER A 504 1.67 -17.80 31.94
N SER A 505 1.22 -18.99 32.33
CA SER A 505 -0.04 -19.56 31.85
C SER A 505 -1.28 -18.76 32.28
N ALA A 506 -1.19 -18.06 33.41
CA ALA A 506 -2.26 -17.20 33.91
C ALA A 506 -2.32 -15.91 33.09
N LEU A 507 -1.18 -15.27 32.80
CA LEU A 507 -1.11 -14.12 31.91
C LEU A 507 -1.66 -14.48 30.53
N ARG A 508 -1.25 -15.61 29.95
CA ARG A 508 -1.79 -16.07 28.67
C ARG A 508 -3.30 -16.19 28.69
N ARG A 509 -3.86 -16.83 29.70
CA ARG A 509 -5.33 -17.03 29.82
C ARG A 509 -6.09 -15.72 29.89
N VAL A 510 -5.66 -14.77 30.72
CA VAL A 510 -6.35 -13.48 30.87
C VAL A 510 -6.26 -12.65 29.58
N LEU A 511 -5.13 -12.68 28.87
CA LEU A 511 -4.99 -12.00 27.57
C LEU A 511 -5.93 -12.60 26.51
N LEU A 512 -6.08 -13.92 26.49
CA LEU A 512 -7.03 -14.60 25.60
C LEU A 512 -8.48 -14.27 25.96
N ASP A 513 -8.83 -14.22 27.25
CA ASP A 513 -10.18 -13.83 27.68
C ASP A 513 -10.53 -12.37 27.34
N ILE A 514 -9.54 -11.47 27.43
CA ILE A 514 -9.69 -10.08 26.98
C ILE A 514 -9.95 -10.01 25.45
N LEU A 515 -9.23 -10.82 24.67
CA LEU A 515 -9.44 -10.90 23.21
C LEU A 515 -10.84 -11.40 22.83
N ASP A 516 -11.43 -12.28 23.64
CA ASP A 516 -12.77 -12.86 23.43
C ASP A 516 -13.89 -11.99 24.04
N THR A 517 -13.53 -10.89 24.73
CA THR A 517 -14.52 -9.95 25.27
C THR A 517 -14.98 -8.98 24.19
N PRO A 518 -16.30 -8.79 23.99
CA PRO A 518 -16.83 -7.81 23.04
C PRO A 518 -16.37 -6.38 23.36
N VAL A 519 -16.09 -5.59 22.34
CA VAL A 519 -15.72 -4.18 22.52
C VAL A 519 -16.93 -3.37 22.96
N SER A 520 -16.84 -2.72 24.11
CA SER A 520 -17.91 -1.88 24.67
C SER A 520 -17.32 -0.74 25.51
N PRO A 521 -17.91 0.47 25.50
CA PRO A 521 -17.49 1.57 26.36
C PRO A 521 -17.89 1.36 27.84
N GLU A 522 -18.74 0.37 28.16
CA GLU A 522 -19.24 0.07 29.51
C GLU A 522 -19.78 1.31 30.27
N LEU A 523 -20.49 2.18 29.58
CA LEU A 523 -21.07 3.40 30.13
C LEU A 523 -22.57 3.26 30.44
N LEU A 524 -23.27 2.38 29.71
CA LEU A 524 -24.68 2.07 29.97
C LEU A 524 -24.80 0.90 30.97
N PRO A 525 -25.83 0.90 31.83
CA PRO A 525 -26.08 -0.20 32.74
C PRO A 525 -26.15 -1.54 32.00
N ALA A 526 -25.58 -2.60 32.62
CA ALA A 526 -25.68 -3.95 32.09
C ALA A 526 -27.15 -4.41 31.99
N THR A 527 -27.44 -5.38 31.11
CA THR A 527 -28.75 -6.01 31.04
C THR A 527 -29.10 -6.72 32.34
N GLU A 528 -30.35 -7.09 32.56
CA GLU A 528 -30.82 -7.87 33.75
C GLU A 528 -30.07 -9.21 33.85
N THR A 529 -29.57 -9.75 32.76
CA THR A 529 -28.73 -10.97 32.72
C THR A 529 -27.25 -10.72 33.02
N GLY A 530 -26.83 -9.44 33.24
CA GLY A 530 -25.44 -9.05 33.46
C GLY A 530 -24.57 -9.01 32.22
N GLU A 531 -25.18 -9.08 31.04
CA GLU A 531 -24.48 -8.95 29.75
C GLU A 531 -24.27 -7.48 29.37
N ILE A 532 -23.31 -7.23 28.48
CA ILE A 532 -22.99 -5.89 27.96
C ILE A 532 -24.19 -5.38 27.14
N ALA A 533 -24.82 -4.30 27.59
CA ALA A 533 -26.00 -3.73 26.95
C ALA A 533 -25.69 -3.03 25.61
N GLN A 534 -24.46 -2.57 25.42
CA GLN A 534 -24.04 -1.79 24.26
C GLN A 534 -22.80 -2.39 23.61
N GLN A 535 -22.95 -2.91 22.40
CA GLN A 535 -21.81 -3.32 21.58
C GLN A 535 -21.43 -2.19 20.64
N THR A 536 -20.18 -1.75 20.70
CA THR A 536 -19.68 -0.64 19.86
C THR A 536 -19.89 -0.89 18.38
N GLU A 537 -19.58 -2.10 17.90
CA GLU A 537 -19.70 -2.44 16.48
C GLU A 537 -21.15 -2.46 15.95
N SER A 538 -22.15 -2.62 16.80
CA SER A 538 -23.56 -2.49 16.39
C SER A 538 -23.97 -1.05 16.09
N LEU A 539 -23.28 -0.08 16.71
CA LEU A 539 -23.58 1.35 16.56
C LEU A 539 -22.71 2.05 15.52
N VAL A 540 -21.42 1.72 15.49
CA VAL A 540 -20.47 2.39 14.59
C VAL A 540 -20.10 1.54 13.39
N GLY A 541 -20.33 0.23 13.42
CA GLY A 541 -19.96 -0.74 12.39
C GLY A 541 -18.69 -1.52 12.71
N PRO A 542 -18.42 -2.59 11.95
CA PRO A 542 -17.23 -3.42 12.14
C PRO A 542 -15.93 -2.63 11.98
N TYR A 543 -15.05 -2.69 12.96
CA TYR A 543 -13.76 -1.98 12.91
C TYR A 543 -12.88 -2.40 11.74
N GLU A 544 -12.99 -3.64 11.28
CA GLU A 544 -12.21 -4.08 10.10
C GLU A 544 -12.57 -3.30 8.82
N LEU A 545 -13.84 -2.91 8.65
CA LEU A 545 -14.27 -2.07 7.54
C LEU A 545 -13.73 -0.64 7.69
N HIS A 546 -13.83 -0.08 8.90
CA HIS A 546 -13.36 1.27 9.17
C HIS A 546 -11.84 1.40 9.05
N ASP A 547 -11.08 0.41 9.51
CA ASP A 547 -9.63 0.37 9.35
C ASP A 547 -9.24 0.25 7.87
N PHE A 548 -9.98 -0.55 7.10
CA PHE A 548 -9.80 -0.63 5.65
C PHE A 548 -10.04 0.73 4.97
N TYR A 549 -11.15 1.39 5.26
CA TYR A 549 -11.46 2.71 4.68
C TYR A 549 -10.44 3.76 5.10
N LEU A 550 -10.09 3.79 6.38
CA LEU A 550 -9.10 4.70 6.94
C LEU A 550 -7.74 4.57 6.24
N TYR A 551 -7.31 3.33 6.00
CA TYR A 551 -6.05 3.07 5.32
C TYR A 551 -6.02 3.70 3.93
N TYR A 552 -7.02 3.46 3.11
CA TYR A 552 -7.05 3.97 1.73
C TYR A 552 -7.30 5.48 1.65
N VAL A 553 -8.09 6.03 2.56
CA VAL A 553 -8.31 7.48 2.66
C VAL A 553 -7.02 8.21 3.04
N LEU A 554 -6.34 7.77 4.09
CA LEU A 554 -5.17 8.49 4.61
C LEU A 554 -3.88 8.13 3.87
N ARG A 555 -3.67 6.84 3.56
CA ARG A 555 -2.41 6.40 2.94
C ARG A 555 -2.32 6.83 1.48
N PHE A 556 -3.42 6.81 0.74
CA PHE A 556 -3.43 7.06 -0.70
C PHE A 556 -4.35 8.20 -1.14
N GLY A 557 -5.20 8.74 -0.28
CA GLY A 557 -6.13 9.81 -0.64
C GLY A 557 -7.15 9.36 -1.70
N PHE A 558 -7.54 8.08 -1.70
CA PHE A 558 -8.52 7.57 -2.65
C PHE A 558 -9.92 8.12 -2.38
N GLY A 559 -10.67 8.37 -3.46
CA GLY A 559 -12.08 8.74 -3.38
C GLY A 559 -13.00 7.56 -3.02
N PRO A 560 -14.24 7.87 -2.60
CA PRO A 560 -15.21 6.87 -2.17
C PRO A 560 -15.48 5.74 -3.18
N GLU A 561 -15.62 6.05 -4.47
CA GLU A 561 -15.86 5.07 -5.52
C GLU A 561 -14.77 4.00 -5.59
N LYS A 562 -13.51 4.44 -5.58
CA LYS A 562 -12.36 3.52 -5.63
C LYS A 562 -12.26 2.69 -4.36
N ILE A 563 -12.48 3.29 -3.19
CA ILE A 563 -12.46 2.57 -1.90
C ILE A 563 -13.57 1.53 -1.84
N TYR A 564 -14.78 1.86 -2.29
CA TYR A 564 -15.90 0.92 -2.36
C TYR A 564 -15.58 -0.28 -3.26
N ARG A 565 -15.04 -0.03 -4.45
CA ARG A 565 -14.61 -1.09 -5.38
C ARG A 565 -13.54 -2.01 -4.77
N LEU A 566 -12.55 -1.44 -4.07
CA LEU A 566 -11.53 -2.21 -3.36
C LEU A 566 -12.13 -3.01 -2.20
N ALA A 567 -13.09 -2.43 -1.47
CA ALA A 567 -13.78 -3.13 -0.38
C ALA A 567 -14.61 -4.32 -0.89
N GLN A 568 -15.32 -4.16 -2.01
CA GLN A 568 -16.04 -5.27 -2.65
C GLN A 568 -15.13 -6.44 -3.01
N ALA A 569 -13.91 -6.15 -3.50
CA ALA A 569 -12.92 -7.17 -3.79
C ALA A 569 -12.33 -7.81 -2.51
N ALA A 570 -11.99 -6.99 -1.50
CA ALA A 570 -11.36 -7.45 -0.27
C ALA A 570 -12.28 -8.28 0.62
N PHE A 571 -13.57 -7.94 0.64
CA PHE A 571 -14.57 -8.56 1.51
C PHE A 571 -15.58 -9.42 0.74
N ALA A 572 -15.23 -9.85 -0.47
CA ALA A 572 -16.07 -10.74 -1.27
C ALA A 572 -16.47 -11.99 -0.47
N GLY A 573 -17.78 -12.29 -0.44
CA GLY A 573 -18.34 -13.42 0.31
C GLY A 573 -18.44 -13.22 1.84
N LYS A 574 -17.92 -12.12 2.39
CA LYS A 574 -18.02 -11.80 3.83
C LYS A 574 -19.12 -10.77 4.13
N TYR A 575 -19.18 -9.71 3.34
CA TYR A 575 -20.17 -8.65 3.49
C TYR A 575 -20.92 -8.38 2.17
N PRO A 576 -22.24 -8.18 2.21
CA PRO A 576 -22.99 -7.67 1.07
C PRO A 576 -22.51 -6.28 0.64
N ALA A 577 -22.61 -5.96 -0.65
CA ALA A 577 -22.21 -4.67 -1.20
C ALA A 577 -22.91 -3.48 -0.50
N GLU A 578 -24.20 -3.62 -0.21
CA GLU A 578 -24.99 -2.62 0.52
C GLU A 578 -24.43 -2.33 1.92
N THR A 579 -23.97 -3.37 2.64
CA THR A 579 -23.35 -3.23 3.96
C THR A 579 -22.04 -2.47 3.87
N LEU A 580 -21.20 -2.78 2.88
CA LEU A 580 -19.94 -2.06 2.63
C LEU A 580 -20.22 -0.58 2.35
N LEU A 581 -21.19 -0.28 1.49
CA LEU A 581 -21.55 1.10 1.14
C LEU A 581 -22.15 1.84 2.35
N HIS A 582 -23.01 1.20 3.13
CA HIS A 582 -23.60 1.78 4.34
C HIS A 582 -22.51 2.25 5.32
N TRP A 583 -21.56 1.37 5.62
CA TRP A 583 -20.50 1.70 6.57
C TRP A 583 -19.46 2.67 5.98
N LEU A 584 -19.25 2.68 4.68
CA LEU A 584 -18.40 3.69 4.02
C LEU A 584 -19.04 5.10 4.13
N LYS A 585 -20.36 5.22 3.91
CA LYS A 585 -21.11 6.48 4.12
C LYS A 585 -21.01 6.94 5.58
N ASN A 586 -21.18 6.02 6.54
CA ASN A 586 -21.05 6.34 7.96
C ASN A 586 -19.62 6.75 8.32
N PHE A 587 -18.60 6.06 7.77
CA PHE A 587 -17.19 6.42 7.98
C PHE A 587 -16.93 7.87 7.57
N TYR A 588 -17.25 8.27 6.34
CA TYR A 588 -17.01 9.63 5.86
C TYR A 588 -17.78 10.66 6.70
N ARG A 589 -19.05 10.41 7.00
CA ARG A 589 -19.86 11.29 7.86
C ARG A 589 -19.18 11.51 9.21
N ARG A 590 -18.80 10.45 9.91
CA ARG A 590 -18.15 10.55 11.22
C ARG A 590 -16.76 11.15 11.12
N PHE A 591 -15.97 10.75 10.15
CA PHE A 591 -14.61 11.24 9.96
C PHE A 591 -14.55 12.76 9.83
N PHE A 592 -15.50 13.37 9.12
CA PHE A 592 -15.57 14.82 8.99
C PHE A 592 -16.14 15.50 10.26
N ILE A 593 -17.30 15.09 10.73
CA ILE A 593 -17.99 15.73 11.85
C ILE A 593 -17.16 15.69 13.15
N GLN A 594 -16.38 14.63 13.34
CA GLN A 594 -15.60 14.41 14.57
C GLN A 594 -14.18 14.99 14.52
N GLN A 595 -13.81 15.76 13.48
CA GLN A 595 -12.47 16.33 13.36
C GLN A 595 -12.07 17.22 14.55
N PHE A 596 -12.99 17.96 15.14
CA PHE A 596 -12.69 18.84 16.27
C PHE A 596 -12.04 18.08 17.47
N LYS A 597 -12.39 16.79 17.65
CA LYS A 597 -11.76 15.94 18.68
C LYS A 597 -10.29 15.67 18.35
N ARG A 598 -9.98 15.49 17.07
CA ARG A 598 -8.60 15.21 16.62
C ARG A 598 -7.68 16.41 16.67
N SER A 599 -8.22 17.62 16.62
CA SER A 599 -7.43 18.86 16.65
C SER A 599 -6.63 19.06 17.95
N CYS A 600 -7.04 18.41 19.03
CA CYS A 600 -6.40 18.51 20.34
C CYS A 600 -5.85 17.14 20.85
N LEU A 601 -5.52 16.22 19.93
CA LEU A 601 -4.97 14.93 20.35
C LEU A 601 -3.66 15.06 21.13
N PRO A 602 -3.49 14.26 22.20
CA PRO A 602 -2.23 14.13 22.92
C PRO A 602 -1.08 13.71 22.00
N ASP A 603 0.15 13.94 22.46
CA ASP A 603 1.32 13.34 21.84
C ASP A 603 1.25 11.81 21.93
N GLY A 604 1.81 11.12 20.94
CA GLY A 604 1.91 9.67 20.91
C GLY A 604 2.87 9.22 19.82
N PRO A 605 3.38 7.99 19.87
CA PRO A 605 4.34 7.49 18.91
C PRO A 605 3.68 7.20 17.55
N LYS A 606 4.40 7.51 16.46
CA LYS A 606 4.02 7.07 15.13
C LYS A 606 4.57 5.68 14.88
N VAL A 607 3.69 4.68 14.80
CA VAL A 607 4.09 3.28 14.61
C VAL A 607 3.95 2.78 13.16
N GLY A 608 3.17 3.46 12.34
CA GLY A 608 2.90 3.06 10.96
C GLY A 608 2.86 4.23 9.98
N SER A 609 2.58 3.92 8.71
CA SER A 609 2.48 4.92 7.63
C SER A 609 1.20 5.77 7.68
N VAL A 610 0.24 5.42 8.55
CA VAL A 610 -1.05 6.10 8.73
C VAL A 610 -1.20 6.50 10.19
N THR A 611 -1.35 7.79 10.45
CA THR A 611 -1.70 8.34 11.76
C THR A 611 -2.62 9.56 11.61
N LEU A 612 -3.24 9.99 12.70
CA LEU A 612 -4.16 11.12 12.74
C LEU A 612 -3.59 12.31 13.56
N SER A 613 -2.29 12.29 13.84
CA SER A 613 -1.65 13.38 14.59
C SER A 613 -1.84 14.72 13.88
N PRO A 614 -2.41 15.74 14.54
CA PRO A 614 -2.61 17.06 13.95
C PRO A 614 -1.29 17.83 13.77
N ARG A 615 -0.20 17.37 14.39
CA ARG A 615 1.13 17.98 14.30
C ARG A 615 1.88 17.59 13.03
N GLY A 616 1.57 16.44 12.43
CA GLY A 616 2.31 15.91 11.28
C GLY A 616 1.44 15.36 10.16
N ASP A 617 0.77 14.25 10.40
CA ASP A 617 0.23 13.41 9.33
C ASP A 617 -1.13 13.87 8.78
N TRP A 618 -2.03 14.38 9.64
CA TRP A 618 -3.37 14.76 9.22
C TRP A 618 -3.80 16.11 9.78
N ARG A 619 -3.75 17.12 8.95
CA ARG A 619 -4.16 18.49 9.28
C ARG A 619 -5.42 18.84 8.51
N MET A 620 -6.56 18.67 9.13
CA MET A 620 -7.86 18.98 8.55
C MET A 620 -8.55 20.06 9.39
N PRO A 621 -9.18 21.07 8.77
CA PRO A 621 -10.01 22.02 9.50
C PRO A 621 -11.18 21.31 10.21
N SER A 622 -11.50 21.74 11.43
CA SER A 622 -12.57 21.11 12.23
C SER A 622 -13.98 21.35 11.67
N ASP A 623 -14.12 22.34 10.82
CA ASP A 623 -15.34 22.77 10.15
C ASP A 623 -15.39 22.42 8.65
N ALA A 624 -14.49 21.52 8.20
CA ALA A 624 -14.48 21.06 6.81
C ALA A 624 -15.78 20.35 6.43
N CYS A 625 -16.32 20.69 5.26
CA CYS A 625 -17.53 20.08 4.72
C CYS A 625 -17.24 18.80 3.93
N ALA A 626 -18.02 17.76 4.13
CA ALA A 626 -17.92 16.46 3.44
C ALA A 626 -18.65 16.40 2.09
N ALA A 627 -19.25 17.50 1.61
CA ALA A 627 -20.17 17.50 0.47
C ALA A 627 -19.61 16.85 -0.80
N VAL A 628 -18.32 17.06 -1.11
CA VAL A 628 -17.68 16.48 -2.30
C VAL A 628 -17.67 14.95 -2.23
N TRP A 629 -17.26 14.39 -1.10
CA TRP A 629 -17.22 12.92 -0.89
C TRP A 629 -18.63 12.32 -0.79
N GLN A 630 -19.57 13.03 -0.17
CA GLN A 630 -20.99 12.60 -0.09
C GLN A 630 -21.65 12.54 -1.46
N ALA A 631 -21.41 13.55 -2.31
CA ALA A 631 -21.93 13.56 -3.67
C ALA A 631 -21.39 12.40 -4.54
N GLU A 632 -20.18 11.94 -4.29
CA GLU A 632 -19.62 10.75 -4.93
C GLU A 632 -20.27 9.48 -4.37
N LEU A 633 -20.45 9.38 -3.04
CA LEU A 633 -21.10 8.25 -2.37
C LEU A 633 -22.57 8.06 -2.77
N GLU A 634 -23.28 9.14 -3.07
CA GLU A 634 -24.70 9.08 -3.50
C GLU A 634 -24.87 8.46 -4.89
N LYS A 635 -23.84 8.48 -5.72
CA LYS A 635 -23.84 7.87 -7.05
C LYS A 635 -23.58 6.36 -7.03
N LEU A 636 -23.17 5.82 -5.87
CA LEU A 636 -22.84 4.40 -5.71
C LEU A 636 -24.09 3.60 -5.29
N HIS A 637 -24.24 2.41 -5.88
CA HIS A 637 -25.37 1.52 -5.66
C HIS A 637 -24.93 0.13 -5.19
#